data_00e06672b65e30dc527433db48544f32
#
_entry.id   00e06672b65e30dc527433db48544f32
#
_cell.length_a   1.000
_cell.length_b   1.000
_cell.length_c   1.000
_cell.angle_alpha   90.00
_cell.angle_beta   90.00
_cell.angle_gamma   90.00
#
_symmetry.space_group_name_H-M   'P 1'
#
loop_
_entity.id
_entity.type
_entity.pdbx_description
1 polymer ?
#
loop_
_entity_poly.entity_id
_entity_poly.type
_entity_poly.pdbx_seq_one_letter_code
_entity_poly.pdbx_strand_id
1 'polypeptide(L)'
;MKWSVGSFLVVVILTILSVELTGRMMSEERSDMGTTVTGSKNAVTYLKELDCSFETPKMWKRFFPDTGNQGIHGMIEKYGMQFAAAQEDRSYQLEIYADNIAPEQMNGMDNLADASEEQKEQFKTLVSAYLATAQTEEYTIEGDMTSSFYETDHAVFAAVQYVRKANTYKEYDAVMDYCTVIHGRFVWFSFYWAGSLEQGIEAFLPKVQEYAEDCLDDFVVGDITLDQPRTSSENGLWNKLKNFTFGAWVFLIPLLYIFLSDMEIAKEKNEWNDEVMDLSCSKSLLGFFALLIVMHHIVQQIGSEQASVFRVLEDFGICFVGAFFFFSGYGLMTSYHNKKDYLKGFFKKRFSSILIPFYVCNLMFLIVEIAKHPQASVGRWIGWITGFILLNTQMWYIVEIALLYTIFYVSFRFIRKENVALLVMGLFLTGFVIGSLLSGHGDYWFQGEWWYNATFVFFVGMLVSRYRQPIEKFLKKYYVPMLLFAIVLFILLYRVVTYTLSTYGYWTETADHPMYGDKLLSLCAQIPFVLSFLLLVLLVGMKVKWKNVVLDFLGKISLELYLIHNIFLQNLTGIAGSGMFIFSVFVCSIVAAAMLHSVDDRLLCKVFRRPYVREKMLPKIKQAWVKGVQRTKELLRFAKRHPGYAFRYIWREGITVLIAFVTVVPIYILFINSTRTSYSLVHGLSFLPEGHFMDNARGFLGYDSRQEDSILHAIRNSVIIAGSSCLLATYFGAMTAYGFELFKFKGKKILWCFVVATLAISPVTSVIGFYNLMFRLGWLNNFLPLIIPAIATPSTVFFMRMYLRTLHLNEIAEAGRIDGCSELGIFNRIILPAIKPAVSLQIIFTYVTSWNNSLTQTMILQERRLKTIAIYLRNMAGNKGASANPETFVMLLFATIPSLVVFVLFSKGIVSQIVLGAVKE
;
A
#
# COMPACT_ATOMS: atom_id res chain seq x y z
N MET A 1 -2.78 25.10 9.26
CA MET A 1 -2.83 24.43 10.57
C MET A 1 -1.39 24.17 10.97
N LYS A 2 -0.82 24.97 11.87
CA LYS A 2 0.54 24.70 12.40
C LYS A 2 0.39 23.59 13.43
N TRP A 3 0.87 22.41 13.13
CA TRP A 3 0.89 21.30 14.07
C TRP A 3 1.77 21.69 15.25
N SER A 4 1.21 21.73 16.44
CA SER A 4 1.96 21.98 17.64
C SER A 4 2.78 20.73 18.00
N VAL A 5 3.92 20.91 18.62
CA VAL A 5 4.77 19.80 19.12
C VAL A 5 3.99 18.88 20.07
N GLY A 6 2.93 19.37 20.72
CA GLY A 6 2.01 18.56 21.52
C GLY A 6 1.21 17.56 20.69
N SER A 7 0.72 17.95 19.50
CA SER A 7 0.04 17.03 18.57
C SER A 7 1.00 15.97 18.03
N PHE A 8 2.26 16.33 17.82
CA PHE A 8 3.32 15.41 17.42
C PHE A 8 3.61 14.37 18.52
N LEU A 9 3.75 14.82 19.78
CA LEU A 9 3.99 13.93 20.92
C LEU A 9 2.81 12.95 21.12
N VAL A 10 1.58 13.40 20.95
CA VAL A 10 0.38 12.55 21.03
C VAL A 10 0.35 11.54 19.88
N VAL A 11 0.68 11.95 18.65
CA VAL A 11 0.78 11.03 17.50
C VAL A 11 1.91 10.02 17.72
N VAL A 12 3.06 10.45 18.22
CA VAL A 12 4.18 9.55 18.58
C VAL A 12 3.78 8.57 19.67
N ILE A 13 3.13 9.01 20.75
CA ILE A 13 2.69 8.13 21.85
C ILE A 13 1.62 7.14 21.36
N LEU A 14 0.65 7.61 20.56
CA LEU A 14 -0.39 6.74 20.00
C LEU A 14 0.19 5.75 18.98
N THR A 15 1.18 6.18 18.20
CA THR A 15 1.89 5.30 17.27
C THR A 15 2.75 4.29 18.02
N ILE A 16 3.41 4.70 19.12
CA ILE A 16 4.16 3.82 20.02
C ILE A 16 3.25 2.75 20.63
N LEU A 17 2.09 3.15 21.14
CA LEU A 17 1.10 2.22 21.71
C LEU A 17 0.53 1.26 20.64
N SER A 18 0.29 1.75 19.42
CA SER A 18 -0.19 0.91 18.33
C SER A 18 0.87 -0.10 17.86
N VAL A 19 2.15 0.32 17.82
CA VAL A 19 3.29 -0.55 17.45
C VAL A 19 3.55 -1.61 18.52
N GLU A 20 3.43 -1.28 19.80
CA GLU A 20 3.60 -2.25 20.88
C GLU A 20 2.46 -3.30 20.88
N LEU A 21 1.21 -2.86 20.57
CA LEU A 21 0.10 -3.78 20.35
C LEU A 21 0.30 -4.65 19.10
N THR A 22 0.70 -4.04 17.98
CA THR A 22 0.93 -4.75 16.71
C THR A 22 2.15 -5.68 16.81
N GLY A 23 3.20 -5.27 17.51
CA GLY A 23 4.39 -6.10 17.73
C GLY A 23 4.11 -7.32 18.60
N ARG A 24 3.22 -7.21 19.60
CA ARG A 24 2.76 -8.36 20.40
C ARG A 24 1.89 -9.30 19.56
N MET A 25 0.99 -8.76 18.75
CA MET A 25 0.13 -9.56 17.88
C MET A 25 0.93 -10.29 16.78
N MET A 26 1.91 -9.61 16.16
CA MET A 26 2.77 -10.25 15.14
C MET A 26 3.76 -11.25 15.74
N SER A 27 4.16 -11.15 17.00
CA SER A 27 4.99 -12.16 17.67
C SER A 27 4.20 -13.42 18.05
N GLU A 28 2.89 -13.29 18.29
CA GLU A 28 1.99 -14.43 18.51
C GLU A 28 1.59 -15.10 17.18
N GLU A 29 1.41 -14.35 16.08
CA GLU A 29 1.12 -14.91 14.76
C GLU A 29 2.32 -15.68 14.14
N ARG A 30 3.55 -15.26 14.42
CA ARG A 30 4.75 -16.00 13.95
C ARG A 30 4.96 -17.34 14.65
N SER A 31 4.41 -17.54 15.84
CA SER A 31 4.51 -18.81 16.54
C SER A 31 3.68 -19.94 15.91
N ASP A 32 2.77 -19.61 14.98
CA ASP A 32 1.87 -20.59 14.39
C ASP A 32 2.27 -21.08 12.98
N MET A 33 3.25 -20.43 12.29
CA MET A 33 3.63 -20.74 10.90
C MET A 33 5.05 -21.29 10.69
N GLY A 34 5.74 -21.62 11.74
CA GLY A 34 7.15 -22.00 11.70
C GLY A 34 8.04 -20.88 12.24
N THR A 35 8.73 -21.17 13.34
CA THR A 35 9.68 -20.24 13.97
C THR A 35 11.08 -20.53 13.47
N THR A 36 11.81 -19.50 13.07
CA THR A 36 13.23 -19.61 12.80
C THR A 36 13.99 -18.92 13.93
N VAL A 37 14.74 -19.67 14.72
CA VAL A 37 15.63 -19.16 15.77
C VAL A 37 17.07 -19.20 15.26
N THR A 38 17.78 -18.08 15.38
CA THR A 38 19.15 -17.96 14.87
C THR A 38 20.17 -18.39 15.90
N GLY A 39 20.77 -19.58 15.74
CA GLY A 39 21.99 -20.04 16.39
C GLY A 39 23.28 -19.43 15.79
N SER A 40 24.47 -20.00 15.99
CA SER A 40 25.76 -19.41 15.56
C SER A 40 25.98 -19.37 14.04
N LYS A 41 25.86 -20.48 13.32
CA LYS A 41 26.03 -20.59 11.85
C LYS A 41 24.72 -20.88 11.11
N ASN A 42 23.86 -21.69 11.69
CA ASN A 42 22.61 -22.17 11.12
C ASN A 42 21.41 -21.52 11.82
N ALA A 43 20.26 -21.67 11.23
CA ALA A 43 18.98 -21.24 11.78
C ALA A 43 18.06 -22.44 11.92
N VAL A 44 17.55 -22.67 13.12
CA VAL A 44 16.56 -23.71 13.39
C VAL A 44 15.22 -23.34 12.76
N THR A 45 14.63 -24.27 12.02
CA THR A 45 13.32 -24.14 11.40
C THR A 45 12.39 -25.19 11.97
N TYR A 46 11.26 -24.77 12.52
CA TYR A 46 10.19 -25.66 12.99
C TYR A 46 9.02 -25.67 12.01
N LEU A 47 8.65 -26.86 11.56
CA LEU A 47 7.46 -27.07 10.71
C LEU A 47 6.32 -27.63 11.56
N LYS A 48 5.40 -26.76 11.95
CA LYS A 48 4.28 -27.10 12.85
C LYS A 48 3.38 -28.23 12.32
N GLU A 49 3.14 -28.24 11.02
CA GLU A 49 2.26 -29.25 10.40
C GLU A 49 2.89 -30.66 10.38
N LEU A 50 4.21 -30.73 10.43
CA LEU A 50 4.97 -31.97 10.45
C LEU A 50 5.53 -32.28 11.84
N ASP A 51 5.38 -31.34 12.79
CA ASP A 51 5.90 -31.40 14.15
C ASP A 51 7.38 -31.78 14.18
N CYS A 52 8.20 -31.11 13.38
CA CYS A 52 9.62 -31.38 13.32
C CYS A 52 10.47 -30.11 13.21
N SER A 53 11.68 -30.16 13.74
CA SER A 53 12.67 -29.09 13.71
C SER A 53 13.95 -29.57 13.06
N PHE A 54 14.60 -28.71 12.25
CA PHE A 54 15.88 -28.95 11.59
C PHE A 54 16.62 -27.64 11.38
N GLU A 55 17.90 -27.71 11.08
CA GLU A 55 18.70 -26.52 10.83
C GLU A 55 18.90 -26.27 9.34
N THR A 56 18.98 -25.00 8.94
CA THR A 56 19.35 -24.56 7.60
C THR A 56 20.39 -23.45 7.68
N PRO A 57 21.35 -23.36 6.74
CA PRO A 57 22.33 -22.27 6.71
C PRO A 57 21.64 -20.90 6.74
N LYS A 58 22.11 -19.96 7.58
CA LYS A 58 21.53 -18.62 7.73
C LYS A 58 21.40 -17.82 6.44
N MET A 59 22.33 -18.05 5.51
CA MET A 59 22.40 -17.34 4.24
C MET A 59 21.38 -17.83 3.23
N TRP A 60 20.69 -18.95 3.48
CA TRP A 60 19.67 -19.47 2.57
C TRP A 60 18.35 -18.70 2.70
N LYS A 61 17.73 -18.39 1.56
CA LYS A 61 16.36 -17.86 1.51
C LYS A 61 15.38 -18.99 1.81
N ARG A 62 14.45 -18.76 2.71
CA ARG A 62 13.45 -19.73 3.15
C ARG A 62 12.08 -19.35 2.63
N PHE A 63 11.32 -20.36 2.19
CA PHE A 63 9.98 -20.21 1.62
C PHE A 63 9.03 -21.15 2.36
N PHE A 64 8.04 -20.59 3.03
CA PHE A 64 6.96 -21.33 3.65
C PHE A 64 5.71 -21.31 2.73
N PRO A 65 4.74 -22.23 2.89
CA PRO A 65 3.53 -22.31 2.08
C PRO A 65 2.78 -20.99 1.95
N ASP A 66 2.82 -20.15 2.99
CA ASP A 66 2.04 -18.91 3.10
C ASP A 66 2.74 -17.67 2.52
N THR A 67 3.88 -17.80 1.88
CA THR A 67 4.67 -16.65 1.39
C THR A 67 4.11 -15.91 0.18
N GLY A 68 2.92 -16.27 -0.30
CA GLY A 68 2.25 -15.56 -1.41
C GLY A 68 2.92 -15.70 -2.78
N ASN A 69 3.88 -16.62 -2.90
CA ASN A 69 4.54 -16.92 -4.16
C ASN A 69 3.68 -17.92 -4.94
N GLN A 70 3.13 -17.50 -6.09
CA GLN A 70 2.24 -18.34 -6.91
C GLN A 70 2.92 -19.61 -7.44
N GLY A 71 4.23 -19.59 -7.69
CA GLY A 71 5.00 -20.78 -8.08
C GLY A 71 5.01 -21.83 -6.97
N ILE A 72 5.16 -21.42 -5.73
CA ILE A 72 5.14 -22.31 -4.57
C ILE A 72 3.72 -22.85 -4.32
N HIS A 73 2.67 -22.03 -4.49
CA HIS A 73 1.28 -22.51 -4.40
C HIS A 73 0.98 -23.65 -5.38
N GLY A 74 1.45 -23.55 -6.61
CA GLY A 74 1.30 -24.62 -7.60
C GLY A 74 2.05 -25.91 -7.19
N MET A 75 3.21 -25.79 -6.55
CA MET A 75 3.99 -26.93 -6.05
C MET A 75 3.36 -27.55 -4.80
N ILE A 76 2.73 -26.75 -3.94
CA ILE A 76 1.98 -27.23 -2.77
C ILE A 76 0.78 -28.05 -3.22
N GLU A 77 -0.06 -27.50 -4.11
CA GLU A 77 -1.26 -28.19 -4.58
C GLU A 77 -0.93 -29.46 -5.41
N LYS A 78 0.17 -29.45 -6.17
CA LYS A 78 0.52 -30.54 -7.07
C LYS A 78 1.34 -31.63 -6.39
N TYR A 79 2.25 -31.26 -5.49
CA TYR A 79 3.27 -32.19 -4.95
C TYR A 79 3.31 -32.26 -3.42
N GLY A 80 2.48 -31.55 -2.67
CA GLY A 80 2.48 -31.56 -1.21
C GLY A 80 3.70 -30.87 -0.57
N MET A 81 4.28 -29.85 -1.24
CA MET A 81 5.43 -29.12 -0.71
C MET A 81 5.07 -28.38 0.58
N GLN A 82 5.86 -28.55 1.64
CA GLN A 82 5.68 -27.94 2.95
C GLN A 82 6.68 -26.81 3.23
N PHE A 83 7.84 -26.86 2.59
CA PHE A 83 8.90 -25.89 2.80
C PHE A 83 9.90 -25.93 1.65
N ALA A 84 10.55 -24.79 1.38
CA ALA A 84 11.71 -24.73 0.51
C ALA A 84 12.74 -23.74 1.05
N ALA A 85 14.02 -24.02 0.82
CA ALA A 85 15.10 -23.11 1.10
C ALA A 85 16.18 -23.19 0.00
N ALA A 86 16.79 -22.07 -0.33
CA ALA A 86 17.80 -22.02 -1.39
C ALA A 86 18.90 -21.01 -1.06
N GLN A 87 20.11 -21.31 -1.51
CA GLN A 87 21.20 -20.36 -1.55
C GLN A 87 20.86 -19.18 -2.46
N GLU A 88 21.48 -18.03 -2.27
CA GLU A 88 21.14 -16.80 -3.00
C GLU A 88 21.30 -16.92 -4.52
N ASP A 89 22.29 -17.69 -4.98
CA ASP A 89 22.55 -18.01 -6.40
C ASP A 89 21.75 -19.22 -6.91
N ARG A 90 20.91 -19.82 -6.04
CA ARG A 90 20.10 -21.01 -6.28
C ARG A 90 20.90 -22.26 -6.69
N SER A 91 22.21 -22.31 -6.41
CA SER A 91 23.02 -23.48 -6.71
C SER A 91 22.71 -24.66 -5.80
N TYR A 92 22.50 -24.44 -4.51
CA TYR A 92 22.04 -25.47 -3.56
C TYR A 92 20.64 -25.15 -3.07
N GLN A 93 19.78 -26.16 -3.05
CA GLN A 93 18.36 -26.01 -2.70
C GLN A 93 17.90 -27.17 -1.81
N LEU A 94 16.93 -26.90 -0.95
CA LEU A 94 16.20 -27.87 -0.14
C LEU A 94 14.71 -27.68 -0.38
N GLU A 95 14.01 -28.77 -0.63
CA GLU A 95 12.54 -28.82 -0.71
C GLU A 95 12.04 -29.91 0.22
N ILE A 96 10.93 -29.66 0.93
CA ILE A 96 10.34 -30.63 1.85
C ILE A 96 8.91 -30.91 1.40
N TYR A 97 8.61 -32.18 1.24
CA TYR A 97 7.32 -32.69 0.82
C TYR A 97 6.74 -33.62 1.87
N ALA A 98 5.43 -33.73 1.94
CA ALA A 98 4.75 -34.63 2.84
C ALA A 98 3.57 -35.34 2.17
N ASP A 99 3.21 -36.51 2.74
CA ASP A 99 2.04 -37.31 2.35
C ASP A 99 2.04 -37.81 0.90
N ASN A 100 3.20 -37.85 0.26
CA ASN A 100 3.37 -38.36 -1.10
C ASN A 100 3.21 -39.87 -1.22
N ILE A 101 3.40 -40.59 -0.09
CA ILE A 101 3.11 -42.02 0.04
C ILE A 101 1.97 -42.20 1.06
N ALA A 102 0.93 -42.93 0.66
CA ALA A 102 -0.24 -43.12 1.52
C ALA A 102 0.10 -43.91 2.78
N PRO A 103 -0.47 -43.57 3.97
CA PRO A 103 -0.18 -44.27 5.23
C PRO A 103 -0.40 -45.80 5.20
N GLU A 104 -1.34 -46.24 4.37
CA GLU A 104 -1.62 -47.66 4.17
C GLU A 104 -0.45 -48.44 3.58
N GLN A 105 0.39 -47.79 2.78
CA GLN A 105 1.59 -48.39 2.16
C GLN A 105 2.78 -48.49 3.13
N MET A 106 2.73 -47.77 4.24
CA MET A 106 3.77 -47.74 5.27
C MET A 106 3.52 -48.75 6.41
N ASN A 107 2.59 -49.70 6.23
CA ASN A 107 2.33 -50.81 7.16
C ASN A 107 2.05 -50.37 8.61
N GLY A 108 1.40 -49.21 8.85
CA GLY A 108 1.08 -48.72 10.17
C GLY A 108 2.30 -48.22 10.98
N MET A 109 3.39 -47.87 10.30
CA MET A 109 4.59 -47.30 10.91
C MET A 109 4.26 -45.86 11.41
N ASP A 110 4.49 -45.59 12.68
CA ASP A 110 4.28 -44.24 13.25
C ASP A 110 5.54 -43.38 13.08
N ASN A 111 6.71 -43.90 13.47
CA ASN A 111 8.00 -43.25 13.24
C ASN A 111 9.02 -44.27 12.72
N LEU A 112 9.85 -43.85 11.74
CA LEU A 112 10.86 -44.73 11.17
C LEU A 112 11.94 -45.14 12.19
N ALA A 113 12.26 -44.26 13.13
CA ALA A 113 13.25 -44.54 14.18
C ALA A 113 12.85 -45.71 15.10
N ASP A 114 11.53 -45.87 15.34
CA ASP A 114 10.98 -46.93 16.22
C ASP A 114 10.73 -48.25 15.46
N ALA A 115 10.93 -48.26 14.14
CA ALA A 115 10.61 -49.41 13.30
C ALA A 115 11.64 -50.56 13.46
N SER A 116 11.18 -51.81 13.23
CA SER A 116 12.07 -52.96 13.16
C SER A 116 13.01 -52.89 11.92
N GLU A 117 14.18 -53.54 11.96
CA GLU A 117 15.11 -53.57 10.83
C GLU A 117 14.47 -54.08 9.53
N GLU A 118 13.54 -55.04 9.64
CA GLU A 118 12.81 -55.54 8.49
C GLU A 118 11.86 -54.47 7.91
N GLN A 119 11.19 -53.71 8.77
CA GLN A 119 10.35 -52.61 8.35
C GLN A 119 11.12 -51.44 7.73
N LYS A 120 12.29 -51.11 8.30
CA LYS A 120 13.22 -50.11 7.72
C LYS A 120 13.63 -50.48 6.31
N GLU A 121 14.08 -51.73 6.09
CA GLU A 121 14.47 -52.22 4.75
C GLU A 121 13.30 -52.23 3.76
N GLN A 122 12.09 -52.60 4.20
CA GLN A 122 10.89 -52.52 3.41
C GLN A 122 10.57 -51.06 3.03
N PHE A 123 10.69 -50.12 3.98
CA PHE A 123 10.51 -48.71 3.75
C PHE A 123 11.52 -48.12 2.75
N LYS A 124 12.83 -48.44 2.91
CA LYS A 124 13.89 -48.06 1.99
C LYS A 124 13.61 -48.53 0.55
N THR A 125 13.14 -49.80 0.42
CA THR A 125 12.75 -50.37 -0.88
C THR A 125 11.54 -49.65 -1.47
N LEU A 126 10.53 -49.33 -0.65
CA LEU A 126 9.35 -48.58 -1.05
C LEU A 126 9.71 -47.19 -1.55
N VAL A 127 10.57 -46.47 -0.80
CA VAL A 127 11.03 -45.10 -1.16
C VAL A 127 11.78 -45.13 -2.49
N SER A 128 12.74 -46.08 -2.64
CA SER A 128 13.51 -46.21 -3.88
C SER A 128 12.63 -46.53 -5.10
N ALA A 129 11.62 -47.40 -4.91
CA ALA A 129 10.64 -47.67 -5.94
C ALA A 129 9.75 -46.48 -6.28
N TYR A 130 9.31 -45.72 -5.23
CA TYR A 130 8.54 -44.52 -5.40
C TYR A 130 9.31 -43.45 -6.21
N LEU A 131 10.54 -43.11 -5.77
CA LEU A 131 11.39 -42.14 -6.45
C LEU A 131 11.72 -42.55 -7.91
N ALA A 132 11.94 -43.84 -8.16
CA ALA A 132 12.16 -44.34 -9.52
C ALA A 132 10.91 -44.18 -10.43
N THR A 133 9.70 -44.23 -9.86
CA THR A 133 8.44 -44.04 -10.60
C THR A 133 7.95 -42.60 -10.61
N ALA A 134 8.43 -41.77 -9.70
CA ALA A 134 8.12 -40.34 -9.63
C ALA A 134 8.80 -39.51 -10.72
N GLN A 135 9.16 -40.13 -11.86
CA GLN A 135 9.55 -39.42 -13.06
C GLN A 135 8.39 -38.53 -13.48
N THR A 136 8.53 -37.24 -13.24
CA THR A 136 7.53 -36.25 -13.61
C THR A 136 7.71 -35.91 -15.11
N GLU A 137 6.72 -35.23 -15.68
CA GLU A 137 6.90 -34.62 -17.01
C GLU A 137 8.08 -33.64 -17.08
N GLU A 138 8.57 -33.20 -15.90
CA GLU A 138 9.59 -32.17 -15.73
C GLU A 138 11.04 -32.77 -15.67
N TYR A 139 11.22 -33.98 -15.10
CA TYR A 139 12.54 -34.58 -14.84
C TYR A 139 12.62 -36.07 -15.22
N THR A 140 13.80 -36.49 -15.66
CA THR A 140 14.17 -37.90 -15.90
C THR A 140 15.40 -38.23 -15.06
N ILE A 141 15.37 -39.37 -14.35
CA ILE A 141 16.54 -39.87 -13.60
C ILE A 141 17.54 -40.48 -14.57
N GLU A 142 18.81 -40.07 -14.48
CA GLU A 142 19.90 -40.60 -15.26
C GLU A 142 20.90 -41.38 -14.38
N GLY A 143 21.26 -42.57 -14.78
CA GLY A 143 22.19 -43.44 -14.02
C GLY A 143 21.51 -44.29 -12.93
N ASP A 144 22.37 -44.90 -12.11
CA ASP A 144 21.92 -45.77 -11.02
C ASP A 144 21.58 -44.97 -9.75
N MET A 145 20.48 -45.35 -9.10
CA MET A 145 20.11 -44.82 -7.77
C MET A 145 20.81 -45.66 -6.69
N THR A 146 21.48 -44.98 -5.74
CA THR A 146 22.04 -45.67 -4.58
C THR A 146 21.26 -45.29 -3.34
N SER A 147 20.90 -46.29 -2.51
CA SER A 147 20.14 -46.07 -1.28
C SER A 147 20.86 -46.59 -0.08
N SER A 148 20.84 -45.81 1.03
CA SER A 148 21.44 -46.13 2.33
C SER A 148 20.52 -45.64 3.45
N PHE A 149 20.90 -45.94 4.70
CA PHE A 149 20.30 -45.27 5.86
C PHE A 149 21.22 -44.16 6.35
N TYR A 150 20.59 -43.09 6.79
CA TYR A 150 21.25 -42.05 7.55
C TYR A 150 20.56 -41.96 8.92
N GLU A 151 21.35 -42.11 9.97
CA GLU A 151 20.87 -42.16 11.35
C GLU A 151 21.46 -40.98 12.14
N THR A 152 20.58 -40.20 12.78
CA THR A 152 20.94 -39.16 13.75
C THR A 152 20.59 -39.62 15.17
N ASP A 153 20.94 -38.85 16.18
CA ASP A 153 20.57 -39.14 17.58
C ASP A 153 19.06 -39.21 17.80
N HIS A 154 18.26 -38.62 16.89
CA HIS A 154 16.80 -38.42 17.07
C HIS A 154 15.94 -38.99 15.93
N ALA A 155 16.51 -39.36 14.80
CA ALA A 155 15.77 -39.80 13.63
C ALA A 155 16.55 -40.77 12.74
N VAL A 156 15.82 -41.54 11.93
CA VAL A 156 16.35 -42.41 10.88
C VAL A 156 15.77 -41.99 9.55
N PHE A 157 16.60 -41.89 8.52
CA PHE A 157 16.21 -41.54 7.17
C PHE A 157 16.63 -42.62 6.17
N ALA A 158 15.77 -42.93 5.23
CA ALA A 158 16.16 -43.61 4.01
C ALA A 158 16.77 -42.57 3.06
N ALA A 159 18.06 -42.60 2.88
CA ALA A 159 18.80 -41.69 2.02
C ALA A 159 18.93 -42.26 0.61
N VAL A 160 18.57 -41.52 -0.43
CA VAL A 160 18.64 -41.97 -1.83
C VAL A 160 19.41 -40.92 -2.64
N GLN A 161 20.44 -41.35 -3.35
CA GLN A 161 21.31 -40.53 -4.15
C GLN A 161 21.12 -40.81 -5.64
N TYR A 162 20.97 -39.75 -6.47
CA TYR A 162 20.85 -39.89 -7.93
C TYR A 162 21.14 -38.58 -8.66
N VAL A 163 21.23 -38.66 -9.97
CA VAL A 163 21.28 -37.50 -10.86
C VAL A 163 19.97 -37.43 -11.64
N ARG A 164 19.34 -36.24 -11.73
CA ARG A 164 18.16 -36.01 -12.53
C ARG A 164 18.42 -34.97 -13.63
N LYS A 165 17.74 -35.12 -14.78
CA LYS A 165 17.81 -34.21 -15.89
C LYS A 165 16.46 -33.51 -16.10
N ALA A 166 16.47 -32.18 -16.19
CA ALA A 166 15.28 -31.43 -16.55
C ALA A 166 14.93 -31.65 -18.04
N ASN A 167 13.68 -32.02 -18.30
CA ASN A 167 13.22 -32.32 -19.67
C ASN A 167 13.10 -31.06 -20.54
N THR A 168 12.87 -29.88 -19.90
CA THR A 168 12.64 -28.62 -20.61
C THR A 168 13.92 -27.84 -20.93
N TYR A 169 14.94 -27.89 -20.06
CA TYR A 169 16.11 -27.00 -20.14
C TYR A 169 17.46 -27.69 -20.31
N LYS A 170 17.51 -29.02 -20.42
CA LYS A 170 18.76 -29.82 -20.47
C LYS A 170 19.72 -29.52 -19.28
N GLU A 171 19.19 -29.17 -18.15
CA GLU A 171 19.91 -28.94 -16.91
C GLU A 171 19.93 -30.23 -16.10
N TYR A 172 21.04 -30.46 -15.39
CA TYR A 172 21.25 -31.66 -14.56
C TYR A 172 21.33 -31.22 -13.10
N ASP A 173 20.67 -31.96 -12.21
CA ASP A 173 20.73 -31.77 -10.76
C ASP A 173 21.34 -32.99 -10.10
N ALA A 174 22.28 -32.76 -9.17
CA ALA A 174 22.76 -33.78 -8.25
C ALA A 174 21.84 -33.77 -7.02
N VAL A 175 21.18 -34.90 -6.74
CA VAL A 175 20.11 -34.99 -5.74
C VAL A 175 20.45 -35.98 -4.65
N MET A 176 20.16 -35.58 -3.40
CA MET A 176 20.17 -36.41 -2.19
C MET A 176 18.79 -36.26 -1.52
N ASP A 177 18.04 -37.33 -1.52
CA ASP A 177 16.72 -37.37 -0.88
C ASP A 177 16.81 -38.12 0.46
N TYR A 178 16.26 -37.52 1.50
CA TYR A 178 16.17 -38.11 2.84
C TYR A 178 14.69 -38.27 3.20
N CYS A 179 14.22 -39.50 3.27
CA CYS A 179 12.84 -39.84 3.55
C CYS A 179 12.67 -40.48 4.91
N THR A 180 11.68 -40.04 5.67
CA THR A 180 11.34 -40.59 6.99
C THR A 180 9.83 -40.66 7.18
N VAL A 181 9.41 -41.26 8.30
CA VAL A 181 8.01 -41.26 8.75
C VAL A 181 7.95 -40.57 10.09
N ILE A 182 7.04 -39.59 10.23
CA ILE A 182 6.79 -38.82 11.44
C ILE A 182 5.27 -38.84 11.72
N HIS A 183 4.89 -39.34 12.88
CA HIS A 183 3.47 -39.46 13.27
C HIS A 183 2.59 -40.14 12.19
N GLY A 184 3.10 -41.18 11.59
CA GLY A 184 2.43 -41.93 10.52
C GLY A 184 2.35 -41.20 9.17
N ARG A 185 3.04 -40.07 9.01
CA ARG A 185 3.10 -39.31 7.75
C ARG A 185 4.44 -39.52 7.06
N PHE A 186 4.43 -39.69 5.76
CA PHE A 186 5.63 -39.69 4.93
C PHE A 186 6.17 -38.28 4.80
N VAL A 187 7.46 -38.08 5.07
CA VAL A 187 8.15 -36.79 4.93
C VAL A 187 9.41 -37.00 4.11
N TRP A 188 9.59 -36.16 3.11
CA TRP A 188 10.65 -36.22 2.13
C TRP A 188 11.41 -34.89 2.06
N PHE A 189 12.69 -34.90 2.41
CA PHE A 189 13.64 -33.81 2.29
C PHE A 189 14.47 -34.03 1.03
N SER A 190 14.31 -33.19 0.04
CA SER A 190 15.05 -33.21 -1.22
C SER A 190 16.11 -32.11 -1.24
N PHE A 191 17.35 -32.49 -1.11
CA PHE A 191 18.50 -31.61 -1.25
C PHE A 191 19.10 -31.81 -2.64
N TYR A 192 19.33 -30.72 -3.35
CA TYR A 192 19.93 -30.81 -4.67
C TYR A 192 20.79 -29.61 -5.02
N TRP A 193 21.76 -29.85 -5.88
CA TRP A 193 22.53 -28.82 -6.55
C TRP A 193 22.03 -28.72 -8.00
N ALA A 194 21.59 -27.51 -8.39
CA ALA A 194 21.10 -27.21 -9.71
C ALA A 194 22.25 -26.70 -10.60
N GLY A 195 22.54 -27.40 -11.71
CA GLY A 195 23.64 -27.06 -12.59
C GLY A 195 23.34 -27.27 -14.08
N SER A 196 24.11 -26.61 -14.92
CA SER A 196 23.93 -26.65 -16.40
C SER A 196 24.86 -27.62 -17.13
N LEU A 197 25.70 -28.39 -16.45
CA LEU A 197 26.78 -29.20 -17.08
C LEU A 197 26.47 -30.69 -17.03
N GLU A 198 26.43 -31.32 -18.19
CA GLU A 198 26.29 -32.78 -18.36
C GLU A 198 27.49 -33.56 -17.83
N GLN A 199 28.71 -33.00 -17.91
CA GLN A 199 29.94 -33.68 -17.48
C GLN A 199 30.34 -33.20 -16.07
N GLY A 200 30.50 -34.19 -15.16
CA GLY A 200 31.03 -33.95 -13.81
C GLY A 200 29.97 -33.56 -12.76
N ILE A 201 28.69 -33.68 -13.05
CA ILE A 201 27.60 -33.42 -12.08
C ILE A 201 27.68 -34.31 -10.84
N GLU A 202 28.13 -35.59 -10.99
CA GLU A 202 28.31 -36.51 -9.88
C GLU A 202 29.35 -36.04 -8.86
N ALA A 203 30.27 -35.15 -9.27
CA ALA A 203 31.26 -34.58 -8.36
C ALA A 203 30.66 -33.65 -7.30
N PHE A 204 29.40 -33.20 -7.51
CA PHE A 204 28.67 -32.36 -6.55
C PHE A 204 27.90 -33.16 -5.51
N LEU A 205 27.62 -34.45 -5.74
CA LEU A 205 26.89 -35.31 -4.81
C LEU A 205 27.51 -35.34 -3.41
N PRO A 206 28.85 -35.48 -3.18
CA PRO A 206 29.41 -35.44 -1.83
C PRO A 206 29.16 -34.12 -1.11
N LYS A 207 29.04 -33.02 -1.87
CA LYS A 207 28.84 -31.69 -1.30
C LYS A 207 27.39 -31.44 -0.98
N VAL A 208 26.46 -31.96 -1.79
CA VAL A 208 25.02 -31.97 -1.48
C VAL A 208 24.79 -32.81 -0.23
N GLN A 209 25.46 -33.97 -0.11
CA GLN A 209 25.41 -34.81 1.08
C GLN A 209 25.90 -34.07 2.33
N GLU A 210 27.06 -33.38 2.27
CA GLU A 210 27.61 -32.60 3.38
C GLU A 210 26.60 -31.55 3.86
N TYR A 211 25.94 -30.79 2.94
CA TYR A 211 24.93 -29.82 3.29
C TYR A 211 23.64 -30.43 3.87
N ALA A 212 23.22 -31.60 3.36
CA ALA A 212 22.04 -32.29 3.84
C ALA A 212 22.28 -32.85 5.27
N GLU A 213 23.40 -33.45 5.51
CA GLU A 213 23.81 -34.00 6.81
C GLU A 213 23.94 -32.85 7.84
N ASP A 214 24.59 -31.72 7.50
CA ASP A 214 24.66 -30.53 8.35
C ASP A 214 23.26 -29.95 8.71
N CYS A 215 22.28 -30.13 7.85
CA CYS A 215 20.92 -29.68 8.11
C CYS A 215 20.09 -30.65 8.96
N LEU A 216 20.39 -31.95 8.86
CA LEU A 216 19.63 -33.02 9.49
C LEU A 216 20.26 -33.57 10.77
N ASP A 217 21.57 -33.27 11.05
CA ASP A 217 22.24 -33.72 12.26
C ASP A 217 21.48 -33.33 13.55
N ASP A 218 20.97 -32.12 13.60
CA ASP A 218 20.18 -31.62 14.73
C ASP A 218 18.64 -31.75 14.48
N PHE A 219 18.24 -32.72 13.64
CA PHE A 219 16.83 -32.97 13.39
C PHE A 219 16.15 -33.59 14.59
N VAL A 220 15.02 -33.03 15.00
CA VAL A 220 14.20 -33.51 16.13
C VAL A 220 12.72 -33.49 15.75
N VAL A 221 12.00 -34.53 16.17
CA VAL A 221 10.55 -34.51 16.15
C VAL A 221 10.08 -33.65 17.31
N GLY A 222 9.31 -32.60 17.02
CA GLY A 222 8.90 -31.57 17.97
C GLY A 222 9.56 -30.21 17.73
N ASP A 223 9.19 -29.22 18.53
CA ASP A 223 9.72 -27.85 18.45
C ASP A 223 10.81 -27.62 19.52
N ILE A 224 12.07 -27.76 19.13
CA ILE A 224 13.23 -27.51 20.02
C ILE A 224 13.20 -26.06 20.56
N THR A 225 12.59 -25.11 19.86
CA THR A 225 12.55 -23.71 20.26
C THR A 225 11.65 -23.47 21.47
N LEU A 226 10.68 -24.35 21.71
CA LEU A 226 9.74 -24.25 22.84
C LEU A 226 10.32 -24.81 24.15
N ASP A 227 11.22 -25.80 24.07
CA ASP A 227 11.82 -26.45 25.25
C ASP A 227 13.02 -25.71 25.83
N GLN A 228 13.59 -24.74 25.12
CA GLN A 228 14.64 -23.91 25.69
C GLN A 228 14.09 -22.97 26.76
N PRO A 229 14.60 -23.01 28.00
CA PRO A 229 14.19 -22.04 29.01
C PRO A 229 14.53 -20.65 28.53
N ARG A 230 13.52 -19.81 28.35
CA ARG A 230 13.66 -18.38 28.02
C ARG A 230 14.61 -17.77 29.03
N THR A 231 15.87 -17.56 28.67
CA THR A 231 16.82 -16.90 29.52
C THR A 231 16.30 -15.52 29.83
N SER A 232 16.17 -15.18 31.11
CA SER A 232 15.62 -13.94 31.63
C SER A 232 16.34 -12.67 31.15
N SER A 233 17.39 -12.80 30.37
CA SER A 233 18.13 -11.69 29.76
C SER A 233 17.51 -11.10 28.48
N GLU A 234 16.61 -11.85 27.77
CA GLU A 234 15.99 -11.35 26.55
C GLU A 234 14.81 -10.41 26.79
N ASN A 235 14.23 -10.44 27.99
CA ASN A 235 13.12 -9.57 28.40
C ASN A 235 13.51 -8.21 28.95
N GLY A 236 14.79 -7.84 28.92
CA GLY A 236 15.27 -6.55 29.39
C GLY A 236 14.67 -5.38 28.61
N LEU A 237 14.30 -4.30 29.32
CA LEU A 237 13.82 -3.04 28.73
C LEU A 237 14.72 -2.57 27.58
N TRP A 238 16.01 -2.87 27.62
CA TRP A 238 16.98 -2.52 26.59
C TRP A 238 16.79 -3.30 25.29
N ASN A 239 16.48 -4.59 25.33
CA ASN A 239 16.21 -5.39 24.14
C ASN A 239 14.86 -5.03 23.53
N LYS A 240 13.85 -4.73 24.37
CA LYS A 240 12.57 -4.17 23.90
C LYS A 240 12.74 -2.78 23.25
N LEU A 241 13.58 -1.91 23.83
CA LEU A 241 13.94 -0.63 23.25
C LEU A 241 14.75 -0.80 21.95
N LYS A 242 15.66 -1.75 21.87
CA LYS A 242 16.48 -2.04 20.70
C LYS A 242 15.60 -2.54 19.54
N ASN A 243 14.71 -3.49 19.79
CA ASN A 243 13.78 -3.99 18.78
C ASN A 243 12.76 -2.93 18.37
N PHE A 244 12.29 -2.10 19.31
CA PHE A 244 11.42 -0.97 19.07
C PHE A 244 12.12 0.14 18.27
N THR A 245 13.36 0.50 18.64
CA THR A 245 14.10 1.61 18.03
C THR A 245 14.45 1.34 16.56
N PHE A 246 14.55 0.08 16.15
CA PHE A 246 14.94 -0.32 14.80
C PHE A 246 13.78 -0.91 13.97
N GLY A 247 12.55 -0.80 14.45
CA GLY A 247 11.38 -1.13 13.65
C GLY A 247 11.11 -0.11 12.52
N ALA A 248 10.42 -0.53 11.49
CA ALA A 248 10.09 0.30 10.31
C ALA A 248 9.49 1.68 10.67
N TRP A 249 8.76 1.77 11.76
CA TRP A 249 8.12 3.00 12.25
C TRP A 249 9.10 4.09 12.68
N VAL A 250 10.28 3.74 13.15
CA VAL A 250 11.32 4.71 13.55
C VAL A 250 11.81 5.52 12.35
N PHE A 251 11.72 4.95 11.15
CA PHE A 251 12.06 5.66 9.91
C PHE A 251 10.86 6.39 9.33
N LEU A 252 9.69 5.78 9.38
CA LEU A 252 8.47 6.38 8.83
C LEU A 252 8.09 7.67 9.56
N ILE A 253 8.17 7.70 10.89
CA ILE A 253 7.81 8.87 11.68
C ILE A 253 8.71 10.08 11.38
N PRO A 254 10.06 9.98 11.41
CA PRO A 254 10.92 11.09 11.01
C PRO A 254 10.73 11.49 9.55
N LEU A 255 10.53 10.54 8.64
CA LEU A 255 10.29 10.81 7.23
C LEU A 255 9.01 11.63 7.02
N LEU A 256 7.90 11.21 7.63
CA LEU A 256 6.64 11.95 7.62
C LEU A 256 6.76 13.30 8.33
N TYR A 257 7.47 13.36 9.44
CA TYR A 257 7.72 14.62 10.12
C TYR A 257 8.50 15.62 9.25
N ILE A 258 9.56 15.16 8.57
CA ILE A 258 10.33 15.99 7.62
C ILE A 258 9.42 16.48 6.51
N PHE A 259 8.56 15.62 5.96
CA PHE A 259 7.67 15.97 4.87
C PHE A 259 6.55 16.92 5.28
N LEU A 260 5.97 16.72 6.46
CA LEU A 260 4.85 17.51 6.97
C LEU A 260 5.28 18.76 7.77
N SER A 261 6.55 18.85 8.18
CA SER A 261 7.04 20.01 8.92
C SER A 261 7.02 21.28 8.05
N ASP A 262 6.55 22.37 8.65
CA ASP A 262 6.40 23.68 7.97
C ASP A 262 5.53 23.64 6.69
N MET A 263 4.67 22.63 6.56
CA MET A 263 3.71 22.53 5.45
C MET A 263 2.67 23.65 5.60
N GLU A 264 2.50 24.43 4.52
CA GLU A 264 1.47 25.46 4.42
C GLU A 264 0.35 24.97 3.52
N ILE A 265 -0.90 25.05 4.03
CA ILE A 265 -2.10 24.63 3.28
C ILE A 265 -2.93 25.88 2.97
N ALA A 266 -3.24 26.10 1.70
CA ALA A 266 -4.19 27.12 1.26
C ALA A 266 -5.59 26.82 1.82
N LYS A 267 -6.08 27.66 2.72
CA LYS A 267 -7.32 27.42 3.49
C LYS A 267 -8.57 27.83 2.73
N GLU A 268 -8.48 28.90 1.96
CA GLU A 268 -9.61 29.44 1.23
C GLU A 268 -9.81 28.73 -0.12
N LYS A 269 -11.05 28.68 -0.59
CA LYS A 269 -11.40 28.03 -1.86
C LYS A 269 -10.60 28.59 -3.05
N ASN A 270 -10.34 29.89 -3.05
CA ASN A 270 -9.68 30.61 -4.13
C ASN A 270 -8.19 30.90 -3.85
N GLU A 271 -7.67 30.44 -2.72
CA GLU A 271 -6.25 30.53 -2.39
C GLU A 271 -5.48 29.38 -3.04
N TRP A 272 -4.39 29.69 -3.72
CA TRP A 272 -3.58 28.70 -4.46
C TRP A 272 -2.11 28.86 -4.13
N ASN A 273 -1.37 27.75 -4.16
CA ASN A 273 0.08 27.78 -4.15
C ASN A 273 0.57 27.93 -5.60
N ASP A 274 0.81 29.17 -6.03
CA ASP A 274 1.30 29.48 -7.38
C ASP A 274 2.79 29.12 -7.56
N GLU A 275 3.50 28.83 -6.46
CA GLU A 275 4.93 28.44 -6.46
C GLU A 275 5.16 26.92 -6.66
N VAL A 276 4.11 26.10 -6.86
CA VAL A 276 4.23 24.64 -6.99
C VAL A 276 5.25 24.19 -8.02
N MET A 277 5.37 24.92 -9.14
CA MET A 277 6.29 24.64 -10.23
C MET A 277 7.60 25.43 -10.13
N ASP A 278 7.80 26.22 -9.09
CA ASP A 278 9.02 26.97 -8.89
C ASP A 278 10.19 26.06 -8.49
N LEU A 279 11.40 26.46 -8.87
CA LEU A 279 12.60 25.66 -8.67
C LEU A 279 12.82 25.30 -7.19
N SER A 280 12.46 26.17 -6.25
CA SER A 280 12.63 25.92 -4.82
C SER A 280 11.67 24.85 -4.29
N CYS A 281 10.39 24.92 -4.65
CA CYS A 281 9.39 23.94 -4.24
C CYS A 281 9.63 22.58 -4.90
N SER A 282 9.91 22.56 -6.22
CA SER A 282 10.22 21.32 -6.94
C SER A 282 11.47 20.64 -6.41
N LYS A 283 12.54 21.38 -6.06
CA LYS A 283 13.74 20.79 -5.45
C LYS A 283 13.48 20.19 -4.08
N SER A 284 12.71 20.85 -3.22
CA SER A 284 12.33 20.29 -1.91
C SER A 284 11.57 18.97 -2.06
N LEU A 285 10.63 18.91 -3.01
CA LEU A 285 9.88 17.71 -3.33
C LEU A 285 10.77 16.59 -3.89
N LEU A 286 11.66 16.90 -4.83
CA LEU A 286 12.61 15.94 -5.39
C LEU A 286 13.60 15.43 -4.33
N GLY A 287 13.97 16.26 -3.35
CA GLY A 287 14.76 15.80 -2.19
C GLY A 287 14.06 14.73 -1.37
N PHE A 288 12.76 14.88 -1.18
CA PHE A 288 11.95 13.85 -0.53
C PHE A 288 11.86 12.58 -1.39
N PHE A 289 11.61 12.71 -2.69
CA PHE A 289 11.57 11.55 -3.59
C PHE A 289 12.92 10.83 -3.69
N ALA A 290 14.04 11.52 -3.58
CA ALA A 290 15.36 10.88 -3.52
C ALA A 290 15.50 9.95 -2.29
N LEU A 291 14.97 10.34 -1.12
CA LEU A 291 14.90 9.45 0.04
C LEU A 291 14.01 8.23 -0.22
N LEU A 292 12.88 8.43 -0.88
CA LEU A 292 11.96 7.33 -1.22
C LEU A 292 12.57 6.36 -2.24
N ILE A 293 13.41 6.85 -3.18
CA ILE A 293 14.17 5.98 -4.10
C ILE A 293 15.18 5.13 -3.32
N VAL A 294 15.91 5.72 -2.37
CA VAL A 294 16.82 4.93 -1.51
C VAL A 294 16.04 3.86 -0.75
N MET A 295 14.87 4.21 -0.19
CA MET A 295 14.03 3.24 0.51
C MET A 295 13.49 2.14 -0.44
N HIS A 296 13.09 2.49 -1.66
CA HIS A 296 12.68 1.54 -2.69
C HIS A 296 13.75 0.47 -2.93
N HIS A 297 15.01 0.87 -3.14
CA HIS A 297 16.11 -0.07 -3.34
C HIS A 297 16.47 -0.87 -2.08
N ILE A 298 16.32 -0.28 -0.89
CA ILE A 298 16.46 -1.02 0.38
C ILE A 298 15.40 -2.13 0.46
N VAL A 299 14.13 -1.81 0.13
CA VAL A 299 13.03 -2.80 0.14
C VAL A 299 13.30 -3.94 -0.82
N GLN A 300 13.79 -3.65 -2.02
CA GLN A 300 14.19 -4.67 -2.98
C GLN A 300 15.32 -5.59 -2.44
N GLN A 301 16.29 -5.03 -1.70
CA GLN A 301 17.41 -5.77 -1.15
C GLN A 301 17.02 -6.67 0.04
N ILE A 302 16.17 -6.19 0.96
CA ILE A 302 15.79 -6.96 2.16
C ILE A 302 14.59 -7.88 1.93
N GLY A 303 13.93 -7.75 0.77
CA GLY A 303 12.72 -8.47 0.42
C GLY A 303 11.45 -7.88 1.05
N SER A 304 10.33 -8.15 0.39
CA SER A 304 9.04 -7.54 0.73
C SER A 304 8.51 -7.93 2.11
N GLU A 305 8.83 -9.13 2.60
CA GLU A 305 8.39 -9.62 3.92
C GLU A 305 9.06 -8.87 5.07
N GLN A 306 10.37 -8.66 4.98
CA GLN A 306 11.12 -7.91 6.01
C GLN A 306 10.89 -6.39 5.92
N ALA A 307 10.43 -5.90 4.79
CA ALA A 307 10.15 -4.49 4.57
C ALA A 307 8.85 -4.01 5.23
N SER A 308 7.92 -4.92 5.57
CA SER A 308 6.67 -4.59 6.27
C SER A 308 5.91 -3.41 5.63
N VAL A 309 5.74 -2.31 6.37
CA VAL A 309 5.02 -1.10 5.91
C VAL A 309 5.62 -0.47 4.64
N PHE A 310 6.92 -0.64 4.40
CA PHE A 310 7.61 -0.08 3.23
C PHE A 310 7.46 -0.91 1.96
N ARG A 311 6.87 -2.11 2.02
CA ARG A 311 6.63 -2.98 0.84
C ARG A 311 5.98 -2.22 -0.32
N VAL A 312 5.05 -1.33 -0.02
CA VAL A 312 4.38 -0.51 -1.04
C VAL A 312 5.35 0.31 -1.89
N LEU A 313 6.52 0.68 -1.35
CA LEU A 313 7.53 1.45 -2.09
C LEU A 313 8.24 0.65 -3.17
N GLU A 314 8.14 -0.68 -3.17
CA GLU A 314 8.70 -1.55 -4.21
C GLU A 314 8.11 -1.20 -5.59
N ASP A 315 6.82 -0.92 -5.67
CA ASP A 315 6.12 -0.62 -6.92
C ASP A 315 6.21 0.86 -7.33
N PHE A 316 6.62 1.76 -6.41
CA PHE A 316 6.58 3.21 -6.63
C PHE A 316 7.88 3.82 -7.14
N GLY A 317 8.95 3.05 -7.26
CA GLY A 317 10.26 3.55 -7.72
C GLY A 317 10.18 4.31 -9.04
N ILE A 318 9.45 3.78 -10.00
CA ILE A 318 9.19 4.39 -11.32
C ILE A 318 8.52 5.76 -11.21
N CYS A 319 7.59 5.96 -10.26
CA CYS A 319 6.89 7.22 -10.05
C CYS A 319 7.85 8.31 -9.55
N PHE A 320 8.76 7.95 -8.64
CA PHE A 320 9.74 8.89 -8.08
C PHE A 320 10.77 9.29 -9.13
N VAL A 321 11.30 8.34 -9.91
CA VAL A 321 12.22 8.62 -11.02
C VAL A 321 11.52 9.42 -12.11
N GLY A 322 10.27 9.10 -12.44
CA GLY A 322 9.44 9.85 -13.38
C GLY A 322 9.29 11.32 -12.99
N ALA A 323 9.20 11.63 -11.68
CA ALA A 323 9.19 13.02 -11.23
C ALA A 323 10.50 13.76 -11.54
N PHE A 324 11.66 13.11 -11.43
CA PHE A 324 12.94 13.73 -11.84
C PHE A 324 12.96 14.03 -13.35
N PHE A 325 12.48 13.11 -14.20
CA PHE A 325 12.36 13.37 -15.64
C PHE A 325 11.38 14.50 -15.92
N PHE A 326 10.21 14.52 -15.31
CA PHE A 326 9.19 15.54 -15.49
C PHE A 326 9.73 16.94 -15.16
N PHE A 327 10.28 17.13 -13.94
CA PHE A 327 10.78 18.43 -13.52
C PHE A 327 12.04 18.85 -14.30
N SER A 328 12.82 17.91 -14.82
CA SER A 328 13.95 18.21 -15.69
C SER A 328 13.48 18.77 -17.04
N GLY A 329 12.51 18.11 -17.70
CA GLY A 329 11.90 18.57 -18.95
C GLY A 329 11.19 19.93 -18.79
N TYR A 330 10.40 20.06 -17.71
CA TYR A 330 9.74 21.33 -17.36
C TYR A 330 10.74 22.45 -17.15
N GLY A 331 11.81 22.23 -16.38
CA GLY A 331 12.83 23.23 -16.07
C GLY A 331 13.66 23.65 -17.30
N LEU A 332 13.90 22.71 -18.24
CA LEU A 332 14.56 23.03 -19.51
C LEU A 332 13.71 23.98 -20.36
N MET A 333 12.45 23.62 -20.57
CA MET A 333 11.56 24.42 -21.41
C MET A 333 11.27 25.80 -20.81
N THR A 334 11.02 25.86 -19.49
CA THR A 334 10.89 27.12 -18.74
C THR A 334 12.15 27.98 -18.86
N SER A 335 13.36 27.36 -18.78
CA SER A 335 14.61 28.08 -18.91
C SER A 335 14.83 28.56 -20.34
N TYR A 336 14.41 27.81 -21.34
CA TYR A 336 14.47 28.19 -22.76
C TYR A 336 13.61 29.44 -23.03
N HIS A 337 12.39 29.51 -22.48
CA HIS A 337 11.50 30.66 -22.65
C HIS A 337 11.97 31.91 -21.88
N ASN A 338 12.49 31.73 -20.67
CA ASN A 338 12.75 32.87 -19.76
C ASN A 338 14.16 33.49 -19.92
N LYS A 339 15.11 32.82 -20.60
CA LYS A 339 16.50 33.27 -20.70
C LYS A 339 16.90 33.50 -22.14
N LYS A 340 17.26 34.76 -22.48
CA LYS A 340 17.86 35.06 -23.80
C LYS A 340 19.12 34.21 -23.99
N ASP A 341 19.31 33.68 -25.19
CA ASP A 341 20.46 32.87 -25.60
C ASP A 341 20.72 31.64 -24.69
N TYR A 342 19.63 31.02 -24.15
CA TYR A 342 19.75 29.89 -23.25
C TYR A 342 20.62 28.76 -23.79
N LEU A 343 20.56 28.50 -25.10
CA LEU A 343 21.33 27.45 -25.78
C LEU A 343 22.81 27.76 -25.89
N LYS A 344 23.23 29.03 -25.74
CA LYS A 344 24.64 29.42 -25.75
C LYS A 344 25.33 28.92 -24.46
N GLY A 345 26.29 28.00 -24.64
CA GLY A 345 26.99 27.37 -23.53
C GLY A 345 26.16 26.29 -22.77
N PHE A 346 25.11 25.78 -23.41
CA PHE A 346 24.21 24.79 -22.87
C PHE A 346 24.94 23.52 -22.37
N PHE A 347 25.79 22.93 -23.22
CA PHE A 347 26.57 21.75 -22.87
C PHE A 347 27.43 21.98 -21.64
N LYS A 348 28.24 23.06 -21.65
CA LYS A 348 29.08 23.39 -20.50
C LYS A 348 28.30 23.49 -19.22
N LYS A 349 27.08 24.06 -19.25
CA LYS A 349 26.26 24.27 -18.05
C LYS A 349 25.53 23.03 -17.61
N ARG A 350 24.86 22.32 -18.51
CA ARG A 350 24.01 21.18 -18.18
C ARG A 350 24.81 19.89 -17.96
N PHE A 351 25.77 19.63 -18.86
CA PHE A 351 26.60 18.44 -18.74
C PHE A 351 27.54 18.49 -17.55
N SER A 352 28.17 19.64 -17.25
CA SER A 352 29.00 19.73 -16.05
C SER A 352 28.20 19.47 -14.78
N SER A 353 26.93 19.91 -14.75
CA SER A 353 26.08 19.70 -13.53
C SER A 353 25.64 18.26 -13.29
N ILE A 354 25.74 17.38 -14.30
CA ILE A 354 25.38 15.95 -14.15
C ILE A 354 26.62 15.04 -14.20
N LEU A 355 27.59 15.34 -15.06
CA LEU A 355 28.78 14.51 -15.24
C LEU A 355 29.81 14.67 -14.13
N ILE A 356 29.95 15.85 -13.51
CA ILE A 356 30.86 16.01 -12.37
C ILE A 356 30.41 15.15 -11.18
N PRO A 357 29.15 15.23 -10.69
CA PRO A 357 28.69 14.32 -9.65
C PRO A 357 28.81 12.85 -10.05
N PHE A 358 28.50 12.51 -11.31
CA PHE A 358 28.62 11.14 -11.82
C PHE A 358 30.05 10.63 -11.68
N TYR A 359 31.06 11.33 -12.22
CA TYR A 359 32.45 10.86 -12.18
C TYR A 359 33.04 10.87 -10.77
N VAL A 360 32.62 11.81 -9.91
CA VAL A 360 33.05 11.84 -8.51
C VAL A 360 32.49 10.62 -7.77
N CYS A 361 31.20 10.27 -7.98
CA CYS A 361 30.63 9.05 -7.41
C CYS A 361 31.21 7.78 -8.05
N ASN A 362 31.40 7.76 -9.38
CA ASN A 362 31.98 6.63 -10.09
C ASN A 362 33.39 6.29 -9.60
N LEU A 363 34.19 7.32 -9.23
CA LEU A 363 35.50 7.12 -8.60
C LEU A 363 35.40 6.38 -7.27
N MET A 364 34.37 6.62 -6.46
CA MET A 364 34.16 5.89 -5.21
C MET A 364 33.87 4.42 -5.48
N PHE A 365 33.00 4.11 -6.45
CA PHE A 365 32.74 2.73 -6.87
C PHE A 365 34.00 2.07 -7.46
N LEU A 366 34.77 2.80 -8.25
CA LEU A 366 36.02 2.30 -8.83
C LEU A 366 37.01 1.87 -7.74
N ILE A 367 37.14 2.64 -6.66
CA ILE A 367 38.02 2.29 -5.52
C ILE A 367 37.57 0.97 -4.89
N VAL A 368 36.26 0.77 -4.72
CA VAL A 368 35.72 -0.48 -4.14
C VAL A 368 35.94 -1.63 -5.11
N GLU A 369 35.71 -1.43 -6.41
CA GLU A 369 35.84 -2.48 -7.42
C GLU A 369 37.29 -2.92 -7.64
N ILE A 370 38.25 -1.99 -7.54
CA ILE A 370 39.70 -2.32 -7.55
C ILE A 370 40.04 -3.30 -6.42
N ALA A 371 39.49 -3.09 -5.24
CA ALA A 371 39.72 -3.96 -4.10
C ALA A 371 39.09 -5.35 -4.27
N LYS A 372 37.96 -5.47 -4.95
CA LYS A 372 37.25 -6.72 -5.20
C LYS A 372 37.79 -7.52 -6.38
N HIS A 373 38.13 -6.84 -7.48
CA HIS A 373 38.50 -7.46 -8.75
C HIS A 373 39.82 -6.90 -9.32
N PRO A 374 40.97 -7.11 -8.66
CA PRO A 374 42.26 -6.54 -9.07
C PRO A 374 42.76 -7.06 -10.43
N GLN A 375 42.23 -8.22 -10.91
CA GLN A 375 42.67 -8.88 -12.15
C GLN A 375 41.78 -8.60 -13.36
N ALA A 376 40.95 -7.56 -13.34
CA ALA A 376 40.11 -7.22 -14.46
C ALA A 376 40.91 -6.85 -15.71
N SER A 377 40.37 -7.13 -16.91
CA SER A 377 41.03 -6.82 -18.17
C SER A 377 41.16 -5.30 -18.40
N VAL A 378 42.19 -4.87 -19.14
CA VAL A 378 42.43 -3.44 -19.45
C VAL A 378 41.22 -2.79 -20.13
N GLY A 379 40.55 -3.51 -21.02
CA GLY A 379 39.35 -3.03 -21.69
C GLY A 379 38.19 -2.77 -20.71
N ARG A 380 38.01 -3.61 -19.71
CA ARG A 380 37.00 -3.43 -18.64
C ARG A 380 37.36 -2.22 -17.76
N TRP A 381 38.62 -2.04 -17.42
CA TRP A 381 39.10 -0.84 -16.71
C TRP A 381 38.77 0.46 -17.46
N ILE A 382 39.07 0.51 -18.78
CA ILE A 382 38.76 1.66 -19.61
C ILE A 382 37.24 1.92 -19.63
N GLY A 383 36.43 0.85 -19.77
CA GLY A 383 34.98 0.92 -19.72
C GLY A 383 34.46 1.51 -18.42
N TRP A 384 34.95 1.08 -17.27
CA TRP A 384 34.59 1.56 -15.94
C TRP A 384 35.00 3.01 -15.70
N ILE A 385 36.24 3.38 -16.05
CA ILE A 385 36.76 4.76 -15.89
C ILE A 385 35.98 5.76 -16.77
N THR A 386 35.69 5.37 -18.00
CA THR A 386 34.96 6.24 -18.94
C THR A 386 33.47 6.29 -18.67
N GLY A 387 32.93 5.34 -17.92
CA GLY A 387 31.49 5.20 -17.68
C GLY A 387 30.73 4.55 -18.85
N PHE A 388 31.44 3.96 -19.83
CA PHE A 388 30.81 3.13 -20.88
C PHE A 388 30.30 1.81 -20.33
N ILE A 389 30.95 1.28 -19.30
CA ILE A 389 30.46 0.18 -18.49
C ILE A 389 30.12 0.79 -17.13
N LEU A 390 28.84 0.76 -16.74
CA LEU A 390 28.42 1.30 -15.46
C LEU A 390 28.85 0.38 -14.32
N LEU A 391 29.65 0.90 -13.38
CA LEU A 391 30.03 0.20 -12.15
C LEU A 391 28.82 -0.03 -11.24
N ASN A 392 27.88 0.86 -11.30
CA ASN A 392 26.59 0.73 -10.66
C ASN A 392 25.49 0.86 -11.72
N THR A 393 24.75 -0.21 -11.95
CA THR A 393 23.66 -0.26 -12.93
C THR A 393 22.61 0.82 -12.67
N GLN A 394 22.39 1.19 -11.40
CA GLN A 394 21.43 2.24 -11.03
C GLN A 394 21.86 3.66 -11.45
N MET A 395 23.09 3.86 -11.95
CA MET A 395 23.50 5.14 -12.54
C MET A 395 22.96 5.39 -13.97
N TRP A 396 22.13 4.49 -14.48
CA TRP A 396 21.52 4.57 -15.82
C TRP A 396 20.84 5.92 -16.12
N TYR A 397 20.20 6.52 -15.10
CA TYR A 397 19.52 7.82 -15.22
C TYR A 397 20.43 8.92 -15.80
N ILE A 398 21.74 8.92 -15.46
CA ILE A 398 22.69 9.93 -15.96
C ILE A 398 22.89 9.81 -17.45
N VAL A 399 22.99 8.60 -17.97
CA VAL A 399 23.14 8.33 -19.41
C VAL A 399 21.91 8.82 -20.16
N GLU A 400 20.75 8.50 -19.65
CA GLU A 400 19.48 8.88 -20.26
C GLU A 400 19.24 10.38 -20.25
N ILE A 401 19.43 11.04 -19.10
CA ILE A 401 19.24 12.49 -19.03
C ILE A 401 20.25 13.26 -19.89
N ALA A 402 21.47 12.74 -20.05
CA ALA A 402 22.45 13.29 -20.97
C ALA A 402 22.01 13.19 -22.44
N LEU A 403 21.45 12.02 -22.81
CA LEU A 403 20.86 11.82 -24.14
C LEU A 403 19.70 12.80 -24.37
N LEU A 404 18.76 12.91 -23.44
CA LEU A 404 17.62 13.82 -23.51
C LEU A 404 18.06 15.29 -23.65
N TYR A 405 19.08 15.69 -22.91
CA TYR A 405 19.66 17.05 -23.04
C TYR A 405 20.29 17.28 -24.42
N THR A 406 20.93 16.23 -24.96
CA THR A 406 21.54 16.33 -26.31
C THR A 406 20.45 16.53 -27.37
N ILE A 407 19.40 15.69 -27.32
CA ILE A 407 18.30 15.79 -28.29
C ILE A 407 17.52 17.08 -28.14
N PHE A 408 17.30 17.56 -26.91
CA PHE A 408 16.71 18.86 -26.65
C PHE A 408 17.55 19.97 -27.32
N TYR A 409 18.86 19.96 -27.09
CA TYR A 409 19.75 20.96 -27.69
C TYR A 409 19.70 20.91 -29.21
N VAL A 410 19.83 19.75 -29.83
CA VAL A 410 19.81 19.58 -31.29
C VAL A 410 18.47 20.07 -31.85
N SER A 411 17.36 19.64 -31.27
CA SER A 411 16.01 20.01 -31.73
C SER A 411 15.78 21.53 -31.67
N PHE A 412 16.09 22.18 -30.55
CA PHE A 412 15.82 23.60 -30.35
C PHE A 412 16.91 24.53 -30.90
N ARG A 413 18.10 24.00 -31.24
CA ARG A 413 19.18 24.79 -31.88
C ARG A 413 19.02 24.90 -33.37
N PHE A 414 18.62 23.80 -34.04
CA PHE A 414 18.59 23.74 -35.51
C PHE A 414 17.20 23.97 -36.09
N ILE A 415 16.14 23.74 -35.30
CA ILE A 415 14.76 23.92 -35.75
C ILE A 415 14.22 25.25 -35.24
N ARG A 416 13.91 26.16 -36.17
CA ARG A 416 13.43 27.52 -35.83
C ARG A 416 12.02 27.56 -35.26
N LYS A 417 11.12 26.65 -35.72
CA LYS A 417 9.73 26.59 -35.27
C LYS A 417 9.65 25.72 -34.04
N GLU A 418 9.32 26.28 -32.90
CA GLU A 418 9.24 25.61 -31.62
C GLU A 418 8.32 24.35 -31.62
N ASN A 419 7.15 24.47 -32.25
CA ASN A 419 6.23 23.33 -32.35
C ASN A 419 6.81 22.16 -33.14
N VAL A 420 7.63 22.44 -34.16
CA VAL A 420 8.34 21.41 -34.95
C VAL A 420 9.47 20.81 -34.12
N ALA A 421 10.19 21.63 -33.34
CA ALA A 421 11.21 21.11 -32.41
C ALA A 421 10.60 20.19 -31.34
N LEU A 422 9.47 20.58 -30.81
CA LEU A 422 8.69 19.71 -29.88
C LEU A 422 8.23 18.42 -30.56
N LEU A 423 7.73 18.49 -31.79
CA LEU A 423 7.31 17.28 -32.52
C LEU A 423 8.50 16.34 -32.74
N VAL A 424 9.66 16.88 -33.15
CA VAL A 424 10.90 16.08 -33.37
C VAL A 424 11.34 15.44 -32.03
N MET A 425 11.27 16.17 -30.93
CA MET A 425 11.58 15.65 -29.60
C MET A 425 10.63 14.51 -29.22
N GLY A 426 9.32 14.68 -29.44
CA GLY A 426 8.31 13.65 -29.19
C GLY A 426 8.51 12.40 -30.06
N LEU A 427 8.77 12.57 -31.35
CA LEU A 427 9.06 11.45 -32.27
C LEU A 427 10.33 10.70 -31.89
N PHE A 428 11.38 11.43 -31.49
CA PHE A 428 12.61 10.81 -31.02
C PHE A 428 12.37 9.97 -29.77
N LEU A 429 11.64 10.52 -28.76
CA LEU A 429 11.34 9.79 -27.54
C LEU A 429 10.45 8.56 -27.79
N THR A 430 9.47 8.69 -28.68
CA THR A 430 8.65 7.53 -29.07
C THR A 430 9.51 6.47 -29.75
N GLY A 431 10.39 6.87 -30.68
CA GLY A 431 11.34 5.96 -31.32
C GLY A 431 12.35 5.35 -30.34
N PHE A 432 12.80 6.11 -29.35
CA PHE A 432 13.69 5.61 -28.29
C PHE A 432 12.97 4.53 -27.43
N VAL A 433 11.74 4.81 -26.97
CA VAL A 433 10.95 3.85 -26.20
C VAL A 433 10.68 2.57 -27.01
N ILE A 434 10.26 2.70 -28.27
CA ILE A 434 10.02 1.53 -29.16
C ILE A 434 11.33 0.79 -29.42
N GLY A 435 12.41 1.47 -29.72
CA GLY A 435 13.72 0.86 -29.95
C GLY A 435 14.25 0.12 -28.73
N SER A 436 14.07 0.69 -27.53
CA SER A 436 14.45 0.05 -26.26
C SER A 436 13.59 -1.16 -25.95
N LEU A 437 12.29 -1.10 -26.24
CA LEU A 437 11.36 -2.24 -26.09
C LEU A 437 11.75 -3.40 -27.01
N LEU A 438 12.18 -3.09 -28.23
CA LEU A 438 12.58 -4.10 -29.23
C LEU A 438 14.01 -4.60 -29.04
N SER A 439 14.86 -3.91 -28.25
CA SER A 439 16.17 -4.42 -27.87
C SER A 439 15.99 -5.49 -26.79
N GLY A 440 16.45 -6.71 -27.05
CA GLY A 440 16.41 -7.80 -26.07
C GLY A 440 17.20 -7.48 -24.80
N HIS A 441 17.01 -8.27 -23.74
CA HIS A 441 17.88 -8.26 -22.55
C HIS A 441 19.29 -8.68 -22.98
N GLY A 442 20.20 -7.72 -23.10
CA GLY A 442 21.62 -7.95 -23.38
C GLY A 442 22.46 -7.48 -22.22
N ASP A 443 23.71 -7.95 -22.13
CA ASP A 443 24.68 -7.59 -21.09
C ASP A 443 25.06 -6.12 -21.06
N TYR A 444 24.47 -5.29 -21.93
CA TYR A 444 24.80 -3.89 -22.12
C TYR A 444 23.57 -2.99 -22.08
N TRP A 445 23.71 -1.77 -21.79
CA TRP A 445 22.95 -0.52 -21.72
C TRP A 445 21.41 -0.52 -21.65
N PHE A 446 20.68 -1.49 -22.19
CA PHE A 446 19.22 -1.52 -22.23
C PHE A 446 18.67 -2.77 -21.53
N GLN A 447 19.16 -3.05 -20.35
CA GLN A 447 18.92 -4.30 -19.62
C GLN A 447 17.55 -4.44 -18.97
N GLY A 448 16.69 -3.45 -19.02
CA GLY A 448 15.41 -3.54 -18.34
C GLY A 448 14.46 -2.41 -18.70
N GLU A 449 13.21 -2.59 -18.32
CA GLU A 449 12.14 -1.63 -18.55
C GLU A 449 12.39 -0.26 -17.93
N TRP A 450 13.16 -0.21 -16.83
CA TRP A 450 13.51 1.06 -16.17
C TRP A 450 14.21 2.05 -17.08
N TRP A 451 14.85 1.62 -18.16
CA TRP A 451 15.47 2.49 -19.13
C TRP A 451 14.50 3.30 -20.00
N TYR A 452 13.24 2.85 -20.15
CA TYR A 452 12.31 3.50 -21.08
C TYR A 452 10.91 3.72 -20.54
N ASN A 453 10.56 3.16 -19.38
CA ASN A 453 9.19 3.23 -18.85
C ASN A 453 8.80 4.62 -18.31
N ALA A 454 9.76 5.42 -17.85
CA ALA A 454 9.53 6.76 -17.30
C ALA A 454 10.05 7.91 -18.20
N THR A 455 10.82 7.62 -19.24
CA THR A 455 11.52 8.62 -20.05
C THR A 455 10.59 9.55 -20.80
N PHE A 456 9.45 9.04 -21.30
CA PHE A 456 8.45 9.85 -22.01
C PHE A 456 7.89 10.98 -21.15
N VAL A 457 7.92 10.85 -19.84
CA VAL A 457 7.43 11.84 -18.88
C VAL A 457 8.23 13.15 -18.92
N PHE A 458 9.50 13.09 -19.36
CA PHE A 458 10.30 14.28 -19.64
C PHE A 458 9.65 15.20 -20.68
N PHE A 459 9.15 14.60 -21.78
CA PHE A 459 8.44 15.34 -22.82
C PHE A 459 7.13 15.94 -22.31
N VAL A 460 6.40 15.20 -21.49
CA VAL A 460 5.20 15.74 -20.83
C VAL A 460 5.53 16.93 -19.95
N GLY A 461 6.65 16.92 -19.23
CA GLY A 461 7.15 18.08 -18.49
C GLY A 461 7.40 19.30 -19.37
N MET A 462 7.98 19.10 -20.56
CA MET A 462 8.17 20.18 -21.55
C MET A 462 6.83 20.75 -22.01
N LEU A 463 5.85 19.90 -22.35
CA LEU A 463 4.51 20.32 -22.76
C LEU A 463 3.78 21.10 -21.65
N VAL A 464 3.83 20.62 -20.41
CA VAL A 464 3.23 21.31 -19.25
C VAL A 464 3.87 22.69 -19.06
N SER A 465 5.18 22.84 -19.24
CA SER A 465 5.84 24.14 -19.20
C SER A 465 5.35 25.06 -20.33
N ARG A 466 5.24 24.54 -21.54
CA ARG A 466 4.78 25.29 -22.72
C ARG A 466 3.34 25.78 -22.61
N TYR A 467 2.46 24.93 -22.07
CA TYR A 467 1.03 25.20 -21.93
C TYR A 467 0.61 25.46 -20.48
N ARG A 468 1.52 26.00 -19.66
CA ARG A 468 1.30 26.21 -18.23
C ARG A 468 0.01 26.97 -17.93
N GLN A 469 -0.18 28.14 -18.54
CA GLN A 469 -1.32 29.01 -18.23
C GLN A 469 -2.70 28.37 -18.51
N PRO A 470 -2.97 27.78 -19.68
CA PRO A 470 -4.25 27.11 -19.93
C PRO A 470 -4.46 25.90 -19.03
N ILE A 471 -3.41 25.11 -18.73
CA ILE A 471 -3.48 23.96 -17.84
C ILE A 471 -3.82 24.40 -16.41
N GLU A 472 -3.11 25.39 -15.86
CA GLU A 472 -3.40 25.90 -14.52
C GLU A 472 -4.82 26.48 -14.42
N LYS A 473 -5.27 27.23 -15.42
CA LYS A 473 -6.64 27.76 -15.45
C LYS A 473 -7.70 26.67 -15.47
N PHE A 474 -7.47 25.61 -16.24
CA PHE A 474 -8.36 24.46 -16.31
C PHE A 474 -8.39 23.71 -14.97
N LEU A 475 -7.22 23.40 -14.40
CA LEU A 475 -7.10 22.69 -13.13
C LEU A 475 -7.69 23.48 -11.95
N LYS A 476 -7.48 24.82 -11.91
CA LYS A 476 -8.09 25.69 -10.90
C LYS A 476 -9.63 25.70 -11.00
N LYS A 477 -10.16 25.75 -12.23
CA LYS A 477 -11.61 25.75 -12.47
C LYS A 477 -12.29 24.45 -12.04
N TYR A 478 -11.68 23.31 -12.33
CA TYR A 478 -12.24 21.98 -12.08
C TYR A 478 -11.49 21.21 -10.98
N TYR A 479 -10.91 21.91 -10.01
CA TYR A 479 -9.97 21.34 -9.03
C TYR A 479 -10.50 20.10 -8.30
N VAL A 480 -11.69 20.19 -7.67
CA VAL A 480 -12.22 19.08 -6.88
C VAL A 480 -12.57 17.86 -7.74
N PRO A 481 -13.29 18.01 -8.87
CA PRO A 481 -13.49 16.89 -9.78
C PRO A 481 -12.18 16.27 -10.29
N MET A 482 -11.18 17.09 -10.65
CA MET A 482 -9.90 16.60 -11.13
C MET A 482 -9.09 15.89 -10.05
N LEU A 483 -9.15 16.38 -8.81
CA LEU A 483 -8.48 15.71 -7.69
C LEU A 483 -9.11 14.32 -7.40
N LEU A 484 -10.43 14.25 -7.36
CA LEU A 484 -11.14 12.97 -7.19
C LEU A 484 -10.84 12.03 -8.36
N PHE A 485 -10.89 12.54 -9.59
CA PHE A 485 -10.53 11.76 -10.78
C PHE A 485 -9.09 11.25 -10.70
N ALA A 486 -8.13 12.09 -10.34
CA ALA A 486 -6.71 11.71 -10.23
C ALA A 486 -6.48 10.64 -9.15
N ILE A 487 -7.17 10.74 -8.00
CA ILE A 487 -7.10 9.72 -6.94
C ILE A 487 -7.64 8.38 -7.45
N VAL A 488 -8.83 8.37 -8.04
CA VAL A 488 -9.45 7.14 -8.55
C VAL A 488 -8.61 6.54 -9.67
N LEU A 489 -8.16 7.38 -10.62
CA LEU A 489 -7.31 6.96 -11.74
C LEU A 489 -6.00 6.35 -11.24
N PHE A 490 -5.35 6.98 -10.25
CA PHE A 490 -4.10 6.50 -9.68
C PHE A 490 -4.26 5.12 -9.02
N ILE A 491 -5.31 4.94 -8.21
CA ILE A 491 -5.61 3.65 -7.56
C ILE A 491 -5.91 2.58 -8.61
N LEU A 492 -6.70 2.92 -9.63
CA LEU A 492 -7.04 1.99 -10.70
C LEU A 492 -5.80 1.56 -11.50
N LEU A 493 -4.97 2.54 -11.91
CA LEU A 493 -3.76 2.26 -12.67
C LEU A 493 -2.70 1.51 -11.86
N TYR A 494 -2.61 1.77 -10.56
CA TYR A 494 -1.78 0.98 -9.66
C TYR A 494 -2.16 -0.51 -9.70
N ARG A 495 -3.47 -0.81 -9.63
CA ARG A 495 -3.98 -2.19 -9.75
C ARG A 495 -3.70 -2.79 -11.13
N VAL A 496 -3.86 -2.00 -12.18
CA VAL A 496 -3.55 -2.47 -13.55
C VAL A 496 -2.06 -2.79 -13.68
N VAL A 497 -1.17 -1.93 -13.17
CA VAL A 497 0.28 -2.17 -13.21
C VAL A 497 0.67 -3.41 -12.41
N THR A 498 0.19 -3.54 -11.16
CA THR A 498 0.50 -4.73 -10.35
C THR A 498 -0.03 -6.01 -10.99
N TYR A 499 -1.23 -5.98 -11.58
CA TYR A 499 -1.78 -7.11 -12.31
C TYR A 499 -0.99 -7.45 -13.58
N THR A 500 -0.63 -6.47 -14.39
CA THR A 500 0.14 -6.71 -15.62
C THR A 500 1.53 -7.25 -15.32
N LEU A 501 2.22 -6.72 -14.30
CA LEU A 501 3.55 -7.21 -13.93
C LEU A 501 3.50 -8.62 -13.33
N SER A 502 2.47 -8.96 -12.55
CA SER A 502 2.34 -10.30 -11.97
C SER A 502 1.92 -11.37 -12.98
N THR A 503 1.08 -11.01 -13.97
CA THR A 503 0.48 -11.99 -14.91
C THR A 503 1.27 -12.08 -16.21
N TYR A 504 1.82 -10.96 -16.68
CA TYR A 504 2.54 -10.82 -17.95
C TYR A 504 3.97 -10.32 -17.71
N GLY A 505 4.55 -10.68 -16.57
CA GLY A 505 5.92 -10.36 -16.25
C GLY A 505 6.87 -11.06 -17.25
N TYR A 506 7.78 -10.30 -17.84
CA TYR A 506 8.76 -10.78 -18.82
C TYR A 506 10.10 -11.15 -18.14
N TRP A 507 10.04 -11.59 -16.89
CA TRP A 507 11.20 -11.98 -16.10
C TRP A 507 11.91 -13.22 -16.64
N THR A 508 11.21 -14.01 -17.47
CA THR A 508 11.72 -15.22 -18.13
C THR A 508 12.13 -14.97 -19.58
N GLU A 509 12.20 -13.70 -20.02
CA GLU A 509 12.64 -13.37 -21.38
C GLU A 509 14.08 -13.82 -21.62
N THR A 510 14.29 -14.51 -22.73
CA THR A 510 15.63 -14.88 -23.22
C THR A 510 15.84 -14.33 -24.63
N ALA A 511 17.10 -14.33 -25.11
CA ALA A 511 17.43 -13.86 -26.45
C ALA A 511 16.67 -14.65 -27.54
N ASP A 512 16.38 -15.94 -27.30
CA ASP A 512 15.68 -16.82 -28.20
C ASP A 512 14.15 -16.75 -28.11
N HIS A 513 13.64 -16.21 -26.96
CA HIS A 513 12.21 -16.05 -26.69
C HIS A 513 11.90 -14.63 -26.19
N PRO A 514 11.89 -13.63 -27.09
CA PRO A 514 11.60 -12.25 -26.72
C PRO A 514 10.10 -12.05 -26.42
N MET A 515 9.80 -11.42 -25.26
CA MET A 515 8.43 -11.19 -24.78
C MET A 515 7.92 -9.78 -25.11
N TYR A 516 8.00 -9.38 -26.40
CA TYR A 516 7.64 -8.02 -26.83
C TYR A 516 6.20 -7.62 -26.50
N GLY A 517 5.26 -8.55 -26.59
CA GLY A 517 3.84 -8.31 -26.29
C GLY A 517 3.63 -7.94 -24.83
N ASP A 518 4.24 -8.69 -23.91
CA ASP A 518 4.12 -8.52 -22.47
C ASP A 518 4.83 -7.25 -22.03
N LYS A 519 6.01 -6.95 -22.59
CA LYS A 519 6.71 -5.67 -22.41
C LYS A 519 5.85 -4.48 -22.83
N LEU A 520 5.21 -4.56 -23.99
CA LEU A 520 4.35 -3.49 -24.50
C LEU A 520 3.13 -3.30 -23.59
N LEU A 521 2.51 -4.38 -23.15
CA LEU A 521 1.36 -4.33 -22.22
C LEU A 521 1.74 -3.69 -20.90
N SER A 522 2.87 -4.11 -20.31
CA SER A 522 3.42 -3.53 -19.09
C SER A 522 3.71 -2.03 -19.25
N LEU A 523 4.31 -1.63 -20.37
CA LEU A 523 4.62 -0.23 -20.68
C LEU A 523 3.35 0.63 -20.83
N CYS A 524 2.32 0.10 -21.49
CA CYS A 524 1.02 0.76 -21.61
C CYS A 524 0.32 0.97 -20.26
N ALA A 525 0.60 0.14 -19.28
CA ALA A 525 0.10 0.33 -17.90
C ALA A 525 0.98 1.30 -17.09
N GLN A 526 2.30 1.20 -17.19
CA GLN A 526 3.25 1.97 -16.38
C GLN A 526 3.28 3.45 -16.74
N ILE A 527 3.30 3.83 -18.02
CA ILE A 527 3.34 5.25 -18.43
C ILE A 527 2.13 6.02 -17.89
N PRO A 528 0.87 5.58 -18.08
CA PRO A 528 -0.29 6.25 -17.50
C PRO A 528 -0.25 6.28 -15.96
N PHE A 529 0.28 5.24 -15.31
CA PHE A 529 0.44 5.20 -13.87
C PHE A 529 1.35 6.33 -13.36
N VAL A 530 2.53 6.49 -13.94
CA VAL A 530 3.45 7.59 -13.60
C VAL A 530 2.81 8.95 -13.86
N LEU A 531 2.10 9.11 -14.98
CA LEU A 531 1.40 10.37 -15.31
C LEU A 531 0.27 10.69 -14.32
N SER A 532 -0.46 9.67 -13.87
CA SER A 532 -1.51 9.84 -12.85
C SER A 532 -0.93 10.24 -11.48
N PHE A 533 0.20 9.66 -11.09
CA PHE A 533 0.95 10.05 -9.91
C PHE A 533 1.38 11.53 -9.98
N LEU A 534 1.98 11.94 -11.09
CA LEU A 534 2.41 13.33 -11.27
C LEU A 534 1.23 14.31 -11.28
N LEU A 535 0.13 13.95 -11.91
CA LEU A 535 -1.10 14.76 -11.85
C LEU A 535 -1.58 14.93 -10.40
N LEU A 536 -1.57 13.86 -9.62
CA LEU A 536 -1.94 13.90 -8.20
C LEU A 536 -0.98 14.80 -7.41
N VAL A 537 0.34 14.64 -7.61
CA VAL A 537 1.36 15.47 -6.96
C VAL A 537 1.16 16.95 -7.30
N LEU A 538 0.89 17.29 -8.57
CA LEU A 538 0.65 18.66 -9.00
C LEU A 538 -0.63 19.24 -8.40
N LEU A 539 -1.74 18.48 -8.41
CA LEU A 539 -3.00 18.91 -7.82
C LEU A 539 -2.89 19.14 -6.32
N VAL A 540 -2.25 18.22 -5.59
CA VAL A 540 -2.00 18.41 -4.15
C VAL A 540 -1.08 19.61 -3.94
N GLY A 541 -0.01 19.74 -4.73
CA GLY A 541 0.93 20.87 -4.69
C GLY A 541 0.29 22.24 -4.96
N MET A 542 -0.80 22.31 -5.73
CA MET A 542 -1.57 23.55 -5.93
C MET A 542 -2.24 24.07 -4.66
N LYS A 543 -2.43 23.23 -3.64
CA LYS A 543 -3.02 23.60 -2.35
C LYS A 543 -2.04 23.48 -1.19
N VAL A 544 -0.98 22.73 -1.37
CA VAL A 544 -0.01 22.43 -0.32
C VAL A 544 1.37 22.88 -0.78
N LYS A 545 2.04 23.66 0.08
CA LYS A 545 3.42 24.08 -0.12
C LYS A 545 4.32 23.33 0.84
N TRP A 546 5.17 22.48 0.27
CA TRP A 546 6.19 21.74 1.01
C TRP A 546 7.53 22.44 0.88
N LYS A 547 7.93 23.17 1.91
CA LYS A 547 9.21 23.86 1.92
C LYS A 547 9.73 24.01 3.35
N ASN A 548 10.78 23.28 3.64
CA ASN A 548 11.51 23.43 4.90
C ASN A 548 13.01 23.28 4.69
N VAL A 549 13.79 23.62 5.69
CA VAL A 549 15.26 23.62 5.62
C VAL A 549 15.84 22.24 5.31
N VAL A 550 15.19 21.17 5.82
CA VAL A 550 15.67 19.79 5.63
C VAL A 550 15.37 19.34 4.20
N LEU A 551 14.15 19.58 3.69
CA LEU A 551 13.80 19.27 2.30
C LEU A 551 14.63 20.06 1.30
N ASP A 552 14.91 21.35 1.57
CA ASP A 552 15.80 22.17 0.74
C ASP A 552 17.22 21.60 0.72
N PHE A 553 17.71 21.10 1.86
CA PHE A 553 19.02 20.43 1.92
C PHE A 553 19.03 19.12 1.12
N LEU A 554 18.04 18.26 1.33
CA LEU A 554 17.90 17.00 0.59
C LEU A 554 17.77 17.23 -0.92
N GLY A 555 17.03 18.28 -1.32
CA GLY A 555 16.91 18.68 -2.72
C GLY A 555 18.22 19.15 -3.37
N LYS A 556 19.16 19.67 -2.58
CA LYS A 556 20.49 20.03 -3.07
C LYS A 556 21.37 18.82 -3.29
N ILE A 557 21.34 17.85 -2.42
CA ILE A 557 22.16 16.64 -2.47
C ILE A 557 21.47 15.46 -3.18
N SER A 558 20.29 15.67 -3.76
CA SER A 558 19.43 14.59 -4.28
C SER A 558 20.11 13.74 -5.36
N LEU A 559 20.91 14.37 -6.21
CA LEU A 559 21.63 13.67 -7.27
C LEU A 559 22.76 12.79 -6.71
N GLU A 560 23.58 13.33 -5.83
CA GLU A 560 24.67 12.61 -5.19
C GLU A 560 24.12 11.48 -4.29
N LEU A 561 23.01 11.73 -3.61
CA LEU A 561 22.31 10.73 -2.81
C LEU A 561 21.83 9.56 -3.69
N TYR A 562 21.22 9.85 -4.83
CA TYR A 562 20.82 8.85 -5.80
C TYR A 562 22.02 8.07 -6.36
N LEU A 563 23.14 8.71 -6.63
CA LEU A 563 24.31 8.07 -7.22
C LEU A 563 25.08 7.17 -6.24
N ILE A 564 25.18 7.57 -4.96
CA ILE A 564 26.09 6.91 -4.01
C ILE A 564 25.45 5.83 -3.13
N HIS A 565 24.11 5.86 -2.93
CA HIS A 565 23.44 4.99 -1.95
C HIS A 565 23.71 3.50 -2.17
N ASN A 566 23.85 3.07 -3.43
CA ASN A 566 24.00 1.65 -3.76
C ASN A 566 25.34 1.07 -3.25
N ILE A 567 26.37 1.88 -3.06
CA ILE A 567 27.62 1.41 -2.47
C ILE A 567 27.42 0.91 -1.02
N PHE A 568 26.55 1.60 -0.27
CA PHE A 568 26.21 1.21 1.09
C PHE A 568 25.20 0.05 1.10
N LEU A 569 24.28 0.05 0.15
CA LEU A 569 23.31 -1.04 -0.02
C LEU A 569 24.00 -2.39 -0.23
N GLN A 570 25.04 -2.45 -1.08
CA GLN A 570 25.75 -3.69 -1.41
C GLN A 570 26.79 -4.11 -0.37
N ASN A 571 27.38 -3.15 0.36
CA ASN A 571 28.52 -3.45 1.24
C ASN A 571 28.15 -3.49 2.74
N LEU A 572 26.92 -3.14 3.13
CA LEU A 572 26.47 -3.19 4.53
C LEU A 572 25.56 -4.38 4.82
N THR A 573 25.42 -5.32 3.89
CA THR A 573 24.52 -6.50 4.01
C THR A 573 24.86 -7.40 5.20
N GLY A 574 26.12 -7.38 5.70
CA GLY A 574 26.53 -8.14 6.87
C GLY A 574 26.07 -7.57 8.23
N ILE A 575 25.35 -6.45 8.26
CA ILE A 575 24.86 -5.86 9.51
C ILE A 575 23.64 -6.63 10.00
N ALA A 576 23.73 -7.18 11.20
CA ALA A 576 22.65 -7.94 11.81
C ALA A 576 21.38 -7.09 12.04
N GLY A 577 20.24 -7.56 11.51
CA GLY A 577 18.92 -6.99 11.67
C GLY A 577 18.55 -5.93 10.63
N SER A 578 17.38 -6.11 9.99
CA SER A 578 16.88 -5.27 8.91
C SER A 578 16.76 -3.78 9.30
N GLY A 579 16.37 -3.47 10.53
CA GLY A 579 16.25 -2.09 10.99
C GLY A 579 17.59 -1.37 11.10
N MET A 580 18.64 -2.04 11.57
CA MET A 580 19.98 -1.45 11.66
C MET A 580 20.61 -1.28 10.28
N PHE A 581 20.36 -2.22 9.37
CA PHE A 581 20.75 -2.12 7.97
C PHE A 581 20.13 -0.88 7.30
N ILE A 582 18.79 -0.71 7.40
CA ILE A 582 18.07 0.45 6.88
C ILE A 582 18.68 1.75 7.43
N PHE A 583 18.84 1.85 8.75
CA PHE A 583 19.43 3.03 9.40
C PHE A 583 20.83 3.34 8.87
N SER A 584 21.69 2.35 8.80
CA SER A 584 23.08 2.50 8.36
C SER A 584 23.17 2.94 6.91
N VAL A 585 22.39 2.32 6.00
CA VAL A 585 22.33 2.72 4.59
C VAL A 585 21.85 4.17 4.45
N PHE A 586 20.80 4.57 5.17
CA PHE A 586 20.31 5.95 5.11
C PHE A 586 21.32 6.97 5.61
N VAL A 587 21.86 6.76 6.80
CA VAL A 587 22.81 7.70 7.42
C VAL A 587 24.07 7.81 6.59
N CYS A 588 24.67 6.68 6.20
CA CYS A 588 25.89 6.66 5.40
C CYS A 588 25.66 7.33 4.02
N SER A 589 24.54 7.04 3.37
CA SER A 589 24.20 7.64 2.07
C SER A 589 24.02 9.15 2.15
N ILE A 590 23.28 9.66 3.14
CA ILE A 590 23.06 11.10 3.32
C ILE A 590 24.37 11.82 3.65
N VAL A 591 25.20 11.26 4.56
CA VAL A 591 26.48 11.84 4.93
C VAL A 591 27.45 11.86 3.74
N ALA A 592 27.57 10.74 3.03
CA ALA A 592 28.43 10.64 1.86
C ALA A 592 27.96 11.61 0.74
N ALA A 593 26.67 11.65 0.46
CA ALA A 593 26.11 12.58 -0.52
C ALA A 593 26.38 14.05 -0.16
N ALA A 594 26.26 14.42 1.12
CA ALA A 594 26.58 15.79 1.57
C ALA A 594 28.06 16.13 1.43
N MET A 595 28.94 15.16 1.68
CA MET A 595 30.39 15.33 1.49
C MET A 595 30.75 15.48 0.00
N LEU A 596 30.21 14.58 -0.84
CA LEU A 596 30.43 14.59 -2.28
C LEU A 596 29.89 15.88 -2.93
N HIS A 597 28.69 16.31 -2.52
CA HIS A 597 28.12 17.59 -2.99
C HIS A 597 29.05 18.78 -2.71
N SER A 598 29.74 18.78 -1.56
CA SER A 598 30.73 19.84 -1.26
C SER A 598 31.94 19.80 -2.20
N VAL A 599 32.33 18.61 -2.68
CA VAL A 599 33.40 18.42 -3.66
C VAL A 599 32.92 18.88 -5.03
N ASP A 600 31.74 18.46 -5.45
CA ASP A 600 31.11 18.79 -6.73
C ASP A 600 30.90 20.28 -6.87
N ASP A 601 30.41 20.95 -5.83
CA ASP A 601 30.25 22.41 -5.81
C ASP A 601 31.58 23.16 -6.01
N ARG A 602 32.68 22.69 -5.38
CA ARG A 602 34.02 23.28 -5.60
C ARG A 602 34.49 23.09 -7.03
N LEU A 603 34.30 21.89 -7.59
CA LEU A 603 34.68 21.59 -8.98
C LEU A 603 33.85 22.42 -9.96
N LEU A 604 32.55 22.52 -9.76
CA LEU A 604 31.65 23.36 -10.55
C LEU A 604 32.03 24.85 -10.48
N CYS A 605 32.35 25.36 -9.28
CA CYS A 605 32.83 26.73 -9.11
C CYS A 605 34.12 27.00 -9.90
N LYS A 606 35.06 26.03 -9.94
CA LYS A 606 36.26 26.14 -10.79
C LYS A 606 35.93 26.15 -12.30
N VAL A 607 35.05 25.23 -12.76
CA VAL A 607 34.63 25.16 -14.16
C VAL A 607 33.95 26.46 -14.62
N PHE A 608 33.11 27.06 -13.74
CA PHE A 608 32.39 28.31 -14.07
C PHE A 608 33.13 29.59 -13.65
N ARG A 609 34.34 29.46 -13.11
CA ARG A 609 35.18 30.61 -12.64
C ARG A 609 34.42 31.48 -11.63
N ARG A 610 33.68 30.89 -10.71
CA ARG A 610 32.92 31.55 -9.65
C ARG A 610 33.62 31.32 -8.29
N PRO A 611 33.57 32.32 -7.37
CA PRO A 611 34.09 32.13 -6.03
C PRO A 611 33.26 31.05 -5.32
N TYR A 612 33.94 30.11 -4.68
CA TYR A 612 33.27 29.10 -3.83
C TYR A 612 32.83 29.76 -2.53
N VAL A 613 31.52 29.76 -2.28
CA VAL A 613 30.96 30.22 -1.02
C VAL A 613 30.48 28.98 -0.27
N ARG A 614 31.19 28.62 0.79
CA ARG A 614 30.78 27.48 1.64
C ARG A 614 29.46 27.81 2.33
N GLU A 615 28.38 27.19 1.87
CA GLU A 615 27.09 27.32 2.53
C GLU A 615 27.11 26.58 3.88
N LYS A 616 27.00 27.34 4.97
CA LYS A 616 26.95 26.77 6.33
C LYS A 616 25.54 26.23 6.58
N MET A 617 25.23 25.02 6.12
CA MET A 617 23.91 24.39 6.29
C MET A 617 23.65 23.93 7.73
N LEU A 618 24.67 23.38 8.41
CA LEU A 618 24.57 23.00 9.84
C LEU A 618 24.07 24.13 10.75
N PRO A 619 24.53 25.39 10.62
CA PRO A 619 23.93 26.49 11.38
C PRO A 619 22.47 26.76 11.04
N LYS A 620 22.05 26.62 9.75
CA LYS A 620 20.64 26.82 9.35
C LYS A 620 19.75 25.73 9.95
N ILE A 621 20.16 24.47 9.87
CA ILE A 621 19.45 23.34 10.49
C ILE A 621 19.44 23.52 12.01
N LYS A 622 20.57 23.85 12.63
CA LYS A 622 20.66 24.15 14.07
C LYS A 622 19.76 25.30 14.47
N GLN A 623 19.70 26.37 13.67
CA GLN A 623 18.83 27.53 13.91
C GLN A 623 17.33 27.17 13.78
N ALA A 624 16.96 26.35 12.81
CA ALA A 624 15.60 25.83 12.66
C ALA A 624 15.23 24.92 13.83
N TRP A 625 16.15 24.05 14.26
CA TRP A 625 16.01 23.21 15.44
C TRP A 625 15.85 24.05 16.72
N VAL A 626 16.74 25.04 16.94
CA VAL A 626 16.66 25.95 18.10
C VAL A 626 15.35 26.72 18.11
N LYS A 627 14.88 27.24 16.98
CA LYS A 627 13.56 27.88 16.86
C LYS A 627 12.42 26.90 17.21
N GLY A 628 12.49 25.65 16.74
CA GLY A 628 11.56 24.60 17.12
C GLY A 628 11.55 24.35 18.63
N VAL A 629 12.73 24.15 19.22
CA VAL A 629 12.91 23.96 20.68
C VAL A 629 12.47 25.19 21.48
N GLN A 630 12.74 26.41 21.00
CA GLN A 630 12.26 27.63 21.67
C GLN A 630 10.74 27.73 21.65
N ARG A 631 10.10 27.47 20.50
CA ARG A 631 8.62 27.41 20.41
C ARG A 631 8.03 26.36 21.36
N THR A 632 8.67 25.20 21.46
CA THR A 632 8.24 24.14 22.39
C THR A 632 8.38 24.61 23.83
N LYS A 633 9.51 25.24 24.18
CA LYS A 633 9.74 25.82 25.52
C LYS A 633 8.75 26.94 25.86
N GLU A 634 8.38 27.79 24.90
CA GLU A 634 7.37 28.83 25.05
C GLU A 634 5.98 28.24 25.27
N LEU A 635 5.60 27.22 24.52
CA LEU A 635 4.35 26.48 24.70
C LEU A 635 4.31 25.79 26.08
N LEU A 636 5.41 25.15 26.48
CA LEU A 636 5.51 24.54 27.82
C LEU A 636 5.47 25.59 28.95
N ARG A 637 6.07 26.76 28.75
CA ARG A 637 6.00 27.86 29.70
C ARG A 637 4.58 28.44 29.80
N PHE A 638 3.91 28.61 28.65
CA PHE A 638 2.50 29.02 28.61
C PHE A 638 1.60 27.98 29.28
N ALA A 639 1.81 26.69 29.00
CA ALA A 639 1.08 25.60 29.63
C ALA A 639 1.31 25.56 31.17
N LYS A 640 2.54 25.82 31.64
CA LYS A 640 2.85 25.94 33.07
C LYS A 640 2.23 27.16 33.71
N ARG A 641 2.13 28.31 33.01
CA ARG A 641 1.50 29.52 33.53
C ARG A 641 -0.03 29.44 33.55
N HIS A 642 -0.61 28.66 32.65
CA HIS A 642 -2.07 28.51 32.52
C HIS A 642 -2.47 27.03 32.48
N PRO A 643 -2.24 26.25 33.55
CA PRO A 643 -2.43 24.80 33.52
C PRO A 643 -3.87 24.38 33.24
N GLY A 644 -4.84 25.13 33.76
CA GLY A 644 -6.27 24.86 33.52
C GLY A 644 -6.72 25.10 32.07
N TYR A 645 -6.12 26.05 31.37
CA TYR A 645 -6.37 26.31 29.94
C TYR A 645 -5.68 25.26 29.08
N ALA A 646 -4.40 24.97 29.39
CA ALA A 646 -3.64 23.94 28.64
C ALA A 646 -4.29 22.57 28.80
N PHE A 647 -4.71 22.19 30.01
CA PHE A 647 -5.42 20.94 30.27
C PHE A 647 -6.73 20.86 29.48
N ARG A 648 -7.58 21.90 29.53
CA ARG A 648 -8.83 21.96 28.76
C ARG A 648 -8.59 21.89 27.26
N TYR A 649 -7.55 22.53 26.74
CA TYR A 649 -7.22 22.50 25.32
C TYR A 649 -6.75 21.11 24.89
N ILE A 650 -5.78 20.51 25.60
CA ILE A 650 -5.26 19.17 25.31
C ILE A 650 -6.38 18.13 25.45
N TRP A 651 -7.20 18.23 26.50
CA TRP A 651 -8.31 17.34 26.72
C TRP A 651 -9.37 17.42 25.62
N ARG A 652 -9.75 18.63 25.22
CA ARG A 652 -10.69 18.85 24.12
C ARG A 652 -10.18 18.30 22.79
N GLU A 653 -8.95 18.63 22.41
CA GLU A 653 -8.34 18.13 21.15
C GLU A 653 -8.11 16.61 21.24
N GLY A 654 -7.66 16.10 22.37
CA GLY A 654 -7.47 14.67 22.58
C GLY A 654 -8.77 13.87 22.46
N ILE A 655 -9.85 14.33 23.09
CA ILE A 655 -11.17 13.71 22.94
C ILE A 655 -11.66 13.81 21.50
N THR A 656 -11.47 14.94 20.83
CA THR A 656 -11.92 15.11 19.44
C THR A 656 -11.19 14.13 18.53
N VAL A 657 -9.88 13.97 18.69
CA VAL A 657 -9.07 13.00 17.92
C VAL A 657 -9.49 11.56 18.26
N LEU A 658 -9.68 11.25 19.55
CA LEU A 658 -10.15 9.94 19.98
C LEU A 658 -11.52 9.58 19.38
N ILE A 659 -12.48 10.49 19.43
CA ILE A 659 -13.80 10.29 18.83
C ILE A 659 -13.68 10.09 17.32
N ALA A 660 -12.89 10.91 16.64
CA ALA A 660 -12.65 10.77 15.21
C ALA A 660 -12.02 9.42 14.88
N PHE A 661 -11.03 8.99 15.67
CA PHE A 661 -10.37 7.69 15.52
C PHE A 661 -11.36 6.54 15.72
N VAL A 662 -12.09 6.52 16.84
CA VAL A 662 -13.10 5.49 17.14
C VAL A 662 -14.19 5.44 16.06
N THR A 663 -14.51 6.56 15.41
CA THR A 663 -15.53 6.62 14.35
C THR A 663 -15.00 6.09 13.02
N VAL A 664 -13.74 6.36 12.69
CA VAL A 664 -13.14 5.99 11.38
C VAL A 664 -12.61 4.56 11.37
N VAL A 665 -12.05 4.10 12.47
CA VAL A 665 -11.40 2.78 12.56
C VAL A 665 -12.33 1.62 12.15
N PRO A 666 -13.59 1.52 12.56
CA PRO A 666 -14.46 0.42 12.13
C PRO A 666 -14.67 0.38 10.61
N ILE A 667 -14.81 1.54 9.97
CA ILE A 667 -14.95 1.64 8.51
C ILE A 667 -13.64 1.26 7.82
N TYR A 668 -12.53 1.68 8.39
CA TYR A 668 -11.20 1.33 7.90
C TYR A 668 -10.94 -0.19 8.00
N ILE A 669 -11.23 -0.80 9.15
CA ILE A 669 -11.10 -2.25 9.34
C ILE A 669 -12.05 -3.01 8.39
N LEU A 670 -13.26 -2.52 8.18
CA LEU A 670 -14.19 -3.10 7.20
C LEU A 670 -13.56 -3.13 5.80
N PHE A 671 -12.93 -2.03 5.39
CA PHE A 671 -12.21 -1.96 4.11
C PHE A 671 -11.01 -2.91 4.10
N ILE A 672 -10.18 -2.92 5.14
CA ILE A 672 -9.04 -3.83 5.24
C ILE A 672 -9.48 -5.29 5.13
N ASN A 673 -10.48 -5.70 5.91
CA ASN A 673 -10.96 -7.07 5.90
C ASN A 673 -11.53 -7.50 4.54
N SER A 674 -12.08 -6.59 3.75
CA SER A 674 -12.52 -6.89 2.39
C SER A 674 -11.38 -7.18 1.42
N THR A 675 -10.13 -6.85 1.77
CA THR A 675 -8.94 -7.09 0.97
C THR A 675 -8.17 -8.35 1.37
N ARG A 676 -8.61 -9.03 2.44
CA ARG A 676 -7.91 -10.16 3.06
C ARG A 676 -8.39 -11.50 2.54
N THR A 677 -7.62 -12.57 2.80
CA THR A 677 -8.05 -13.95 2.60
C THR A 677 -8.87 -14.46 3.78
N SER A 678 -9.65 -15.55 3.59
CA SER A 678 -10.38 -16.19 4.69
C SER A 678 -9.45 -16.67 5.80
N TYR A 679 -8.28 -17.18 5.42
CA TYR A 679 -7.25 -17.61 6.35
C TYR A 679 -6.76 -16.47 7.24
N SER A 680 -6.36 -15.35 6.63
CA SER A 680 -5.84 -14.21 7.38
C SER A 680 -6.90 -13.55 8.29
N LEU A 681 -8.19 -13.61 7.91
CA LEU A 681 -9.30 -13.12 8.73
C LEU A 681 -9.48 -13.89 10.04
N VAL A 682 -9.28 -15.22 10.01
CA VAL A 682 -9.41 -16.08 11.20
C VAL A 682 -8.22 -15.88 12.14
N HIS A 683 -7.03 -15.57 11.60
CA HIS A 683 -5.79 -15.49 12.37
C HIS A 683 -5.49 -14.10 12.97
N GLY A 684 -6.43 -13.17 12.95
CA GLY A 684 -6.31 -11.93 13.72
C GLY A 684 -6.67 -10.64 12.97
N LEU A 685 -6.43 -9.50 13.63
CA LEU A 685 -6.67 -8.16 13.10
C LEU A 685 -5.45 -7.67 12.31
N SER A 686 -5.66 -7.26 11.07
CA SER A 686 -4.66 -6.51 10.30
C SER A 686 -5.10 -5.07 10.09
N PHE A 687 -4.14 -4.16 10.08
CA PHE A 687 -4.36 -2.76 9.70
C PHE A 687 -3.84 -2.45 8.29
N LEU A 688 -3.31 -3.45 7.58
CA LEU A 688 -2.78 -3.29 6.22
C LEU A 688 -3.65 -4.09 5.23
N PRO A 689 -3.91 -3.54 4.03
CA PRO A 689 -4.65 -4.24 3.01
C PRO A 689 -3.80 -5.37 2.39
N GLU A 690 -4.43 -6.50 2.20
CA GLU A 690 -3.92 -7.60 1.37
C GLU A 690 -4.46 -7.43 -0.06
N GLY A 691 -3.86 -7.87 -1.10
CA GLY A 691 -4.23 -7.58 -2.49
C GLY A 691 -5.55 -8.19 -3.01
N HIS A 692 -6.31 -8.96 -2.21
CA HIS A 692 -7.40 -9.84 -2.66
C HIS A 692 -8.79 -9.19 -2.84
N PHE A 693 -8.90 -7.84 -2.78
CA PHE A 693 -10.20 -7.16 -2.90
C PHE A 693 -10.97 -7.54 -4.18
N MET A 694 -10.29 -7.60 -5.32
CA MET A 694 -10.97 -7.89 -6.59
C MET A 694 -11.42 -9.36 -6.69
N ASP A 695 -10.67 -10.27 -6.12
CA ASP A 695 -11.00 -11.68 -6.11
C ASP A 695 -12.19 -11.93 -5.19
N ASN A 696 -12.17 -11.34 -4.00
CA ASN A 696 -13.29 -11.34 -3.06
C ASN A 696 -14.55 -10.68 -3.67
N ALA A 697 -14.36 -9.58 -4.41
CA ALA A 697 -15.48 -8.91 -5.10
C ALA A 697 -16.04 -9.76 -6.25
N ARG A 698 -15.18 -10.43 -7.04
CA ARG A 698 -15.61 -11.36 -8.09
C ARG A 698 -16.31 -12.60 -7.51
N GLY A 699 -15.74 -13.19 -6.45
CA GLY A 699 -16.35 -14.31 -5.73
C GLY A 699 -17.74 -13.95 -5.23
N PHE A 700 -17.86 -12.80 -4.55
CA PHE A 700 -19.12 -12.28 -4.06
C PHE A 700 -20.12 -12.03 -5.20
N LEU A 701 -19.78 -11.29 -6.25
CA LEU A 701 -20.69 -10.98 -7.37
C LEU A 701 -21.06 -12.24 -8.17
N GLY A 702 -20.13 -13.18 -8.33
CA GLY A 702 -20.38 -14.47 -8.98
C GLY A 702 -21.36 -15.35 -8.20
N TYR A 703 -21.26 -15.34 -6.87
CA TYR A 703 -22.20 -16.03 -5.99
C TYR A 703 -23.57 -15.33 -5.98
N ASP A 704 -23.58 -14.01 -5.83
CA ASP A 704 -24.79 -13.18 -5.77
C ASP A 704 -25.63 -13.27 -7.07
N SER A 705 -24.97 -13.30 -8.24
CA SER A 705 -25.66 -13.40 -9.54
C SER A 705 -26.43 -14.71 -9.76
N ARG A 706 -26.12 -15.77 -8.99
CA ARG A 706 -26.78 -17.06 -9.04
C ARG A 706 -27.98 -17.17 -8.10
N GLN A 707 -28.21 -16.16 -7.26
CA GLN A 707 -29.30 -16.14 -6.28
C GLN A 707 -30.47 -15.26 -6.75
N GLU A 708 -31.70 -15.71 -6.41
CA GLU A 708 -32.90 -14.91 -6.68
C GLU A 708 -32.96 -13.61 -5.87
N ASP A 709 -32.25 -13.51 -4.75
CA ASP A 709 -32.18 -12.36 -3.88
C ASP A 709 -30.80 -11.66 -3.99
N SER A 710 -30.47 -11.13 -5.15
CA SER A 710 -29.23 -10.39 -5.41
C SER A 710 -29.11 -9.13 -4.53
N ILE A 711 -27.89 -8.83 -4.06
CA ILE A 711 -27.58 -7.62 -3.29
C ILE A 711 -27.96 -6.34 -4.05
N LEU A 712 -27.80 -6.31 -5.37
CA LEU A 712 -28.15 -5.15 -6.17
C LEU A 712 -29.65 -4.89 -6.14
N HIS A 713 -30.49 -5.94 -6.14
CA HIS A 713 -31.92 -5.83 -5.91
C HIS A 713 -32.22 -5.34 -4.50
N ALA A 714 -31.53 -5.87 -3.49
CA ALA A 714 -31.69 -5.46 -2.10
C ALA A 714 -31.31 -3.97 -1.88
N ILE A 715 -30.21 -3.50 -2.49
CA ILE A 715 -29.80 -2.09 -2.47
C ILE A 715 -30.86 -1.23 -3.18
N ARG A 716 -31.29 -1.61 -4.37
CA ARG A 716 -32.34 -0.88 -5.13
C ARG A 716 -33.62 -0.75 -4.29
N ASN A 717 -34.11 -1.84 -3.74
CA ASN A 717 -35.31 -1.86 -2.90
C ASN A 717 -35.15 -0.95 -1.67
N SER A 718 -34.00 -1.01 -1.00
CA SER A 718 -33.70 -0.11 0.14
C SER A 718 -33.62 1.36 -0.27
N VAL A 719 -33.02 1.69 -1.42
CA VAL A 719 -32.94 3.07 -1.91
C VAL A 719 -34.36 3.61 -2.22
N ILE A 720 -35.22 2.80 -2.83
CA ILE A 720 -36.60 3.17 -3.11
C ILE A 720 -37.34 3.43 -1.80
N ILE A 721 -37.32 2.50 -0.85
CA ILE A 721 -38.04 2.62 0.42
C ILE A 721 -37.48 3.79 1.24
N ALA A 722 -36.18 3.82 1.51
CA ALA A 722 -35.57 4.83 2.35
C ALA A 722 -35.61 6.23 1.69
N GLY A 723 -35.38 6.31 0.39
CA GLY A 723 -35.46 7.56 -0.37
C GLY A 723 -36.88 8.16 -0.36
N SER A 724 -37.88 7.34 -0.68
CA SER A 724 -39.30 7.80 -0.67
C SER A 724 -39.76 8.14 0.74
N SER A 725 -39.43 7.30 1.72
CA SER A 725 -39.83 7.55 3.13
C SER A 725 -39.22 8.82 3.69
N CYS A 726 -37.92 9.08 3.44
CA CYS A 726 -37.28 10.28 3.97
C CYS A 726 -37.79 11.57 3.34
N LEU A 727 -38.12 11.56 2.05
CA LEU A 727 -38.70 12.70 1.37
C LEU A 727 -40.12 13.02 1.90
N LEU A 728 -40.97 11.99 2.03
CA LEU A 728 -42.33 12.16 2.56
C LEU A 728 -42.28 12.57 4.03
N ALA A 729 -41.51 11.91 4.86
CA ALA A 729 -41.38 12.23 6.29
C ALA A 729 -40.91 13.68 6.49
N THR A 730 -39.89 14.11 5.74
CA THR A 730 -39.30 15.43 5.90
C THR A 730 -40.25 16.53 5.39
N TYR A 731 -40.85 16.35 4.21
CA TYR A 731 -41.74 17.34 3.64
C TYR A 731 -43.02 17.52 4.46
N PHE A 732 -43.73 16.43 4.74
CA PHE A 732 -44.99 16.51 5.50
C PHE A 732 -44.73 16.79 6.99
N GLY A 733 -43.62 16.32 7.55
CA GLY A 733 -43.20 16.66 8.91
C GLY A 733 -42.91 18.15 9.07
N ALA A 734 -42.19 18.76 8.09
CA ALA A 734 -41.95 20.20 8.07
C ALA A 734 -43.24 20.99 7.87
N MET A 735 -44.15 20.54 6.99
CA MET A 735 -45.46 21.19 6.74
C MET A 735 -46.36 21.11 7.98
N THR A 736 -46.39 19.96 8.65
CA THR A 736 -47.14 19.81 9.92
C THR A 736 -46.56 20.68 11.02
N ALA A 737 -45.23 20.75 11.13
CA ALA A 737 -44.58 21.64 12.08
C ALA A 737 -44.85 23.12 11.80
N TYR A 738 -44.85 23.52 10.52
CA TYR A 738 -45.29 24.87 10.07
C TYR A 738 -46.69 25.18 10.55
N GLY A 739 -47.66 24.25 10.34
CA GLY A 739 -49.02 24.38 10.83
C GLY A 739 -49.11 24.53 12.35
N PHE A 740 -48.34 23.73 13.10
CA PHE A 740 -48.30 23.84 14.55
C PHE A 740 -47.61 25.14 15.05
N GLU A 741 -46.70 25.73 14.32
CA GLU A 741 -46.00 26.93 14.83
C GLU A 741 -46.72 28.22 14.45
N LEU A 742 -47.13 28.37 13.18
CA LEU A 742 -47.62 29.63 12.65
C LEU A 742 -49.16 29.80 12.69
N PHE A 743 -49.93 28.70 12.82
CA PHE A 743 -51.41 28.82 12.87
C PHE A 743 -51.94 28.77 14.29
N LYS A 744 -53.00 29.54 14.53
CA LYS A 744 -53.81 29.52 15.75
C LYS A 744 -55.10 28.77 15.47
N PHE A 745 -55.27 27.58 16.02
CA PHE A 745 -56.49 26.78 15.88
C PHE A 745 -56.91 26.10 17.18
N LYS A 746 -58.21 25.82 17.30
CA LYS A 746 -58.78 25.11 18.46
C LYS A 746 -58.25 23.68 18.51
N GLY A 747 -57.83 23.19 19.66
CA GLY A 747 -57.28 21.83 19.81
C GLY A 747 -55.76 21.68 19.58
N LYS A 748 -55.03 22.74 19.21
CA LYS A 748 -53.57 22.75 18.95
C LYS A 748 -52.78 22.11 20.09
N LYS A 749 -53.12 22.44 21.35
CA LYS A 749 -52.42 21.87 22.54
C LYS A 749 -52.64 20.35 22.67
N ILE A 750 -53.87 19.89 22.46
CA ILE A 750 -54.26 18.47 22.56
C ILE A 750 -53.53 17.66 21.49
N LEU A 751 -53.56 18.12 20.24
CA LEU A 751 -52.89 17.48 19.12
C LEU A 751 -51.38 17.45 19.32
N TRP A 752 -50.81 18.53 19.86
CA TRP A 752 -49.37 18.55 20.20
C TRP A 752 -49.02 17.56 21.30
N CYS A 753 -49.82 17.49 22.38
CA CYS A 753 -49.62 16.47 23.43
C CYS A 753 -49.70 15.06 22.84
N PHE A 754 -50.60 14.82 21.89
CA PHE A 754 -50.68 13.52 21.21
C PHE A 754 -49.41 13.22 20.43
N VAL A 755 -48.89 14.16 19.62
CA VAL A 755 -47.61 13.99 18.90
C VAL A 755 -46.46 13.66 19.87
N VAL A 756 -46.35 14.38 20.99
CA VAL A 756 -45.32 14.14 21.99
C VAL A 756 -45.51 12.80 22.71
N ALA A 757 -46.75 12.41 23.02
CA ALA A 757 -47.06 11.14 23.66
C ALA A 757 -46.66 9.94 22.76
N THR A 758 -46.85 10.05 21.43
CA THR A 758 -46.44 9.00 20.50
C THR A 758 -44.96 8.79 20.44
N LEU A 759 -44.10 9.76 20.82
CA LEU A 759 -42.64 9.60 20.91
C LEU A 759 -42.22 8.67 22.05
N ALA A 760 -43.05 8.52 23.09
CA ALA A 760 -42.79 7.65 24.22
C ALA A 760 -43.13 6.18 23.94
N ILE A 761 -43.84 5.89 22.84
CA ILE A 761 -44.20 4.51 22.45
C ILE A 761 -43.02 3.85 21.75
N SER A 762 -42.58 2.72 22.27
CA SER A 762 -41.50 1.96 21.64
C SER A 762 -41.89 1.46 20.24
N PRO A 763 -41.06 1.70 19.22
CA PRO A 763 -41.30 1.16 17.88
C PRO A 763 -41.43 -0.37 17.86
N VAL A 764 -40.72 -1.07 18.73
CA VAL A 764 -40.72 -2.53 18.78
C VAL A 764 -42.08 -3.09 19.19
N THR A 765 -42.76 -2.46 20.17
CA THR A 765 -44.11 -2.91 20.62
C THR A 765 -45.19 -2.65 19.59
N SER A 766 -45.02 -1.62 18.76
CA SER A 766 -46.00 -1.26 17.71
C SER A 766 -45.89 -2.12 16.45
N VAL A 767 -44.77 -2.83 16.23
CA VAL A 767 -44.55 -3.63 15.01
C VAL A 767 -45.57 -4.75 14.83
N ILE A 768 -45.95 -5.44 15.89
CA ILE A 768 -46.94 -6.54 15.82
C ILE A 768 -48.32 -6.01 15.43
N GLY A 769 -48.72 -4.92 16.06
CA GLY A 769 -50.00 -4.26 15.71
C GLY A 769 -50.03 -3.74 14.29
N PHE A 770 -48.89 -3.16 13.83
CA PHE A 770 -48.71 -2.69 12.48
C PHE A 770 -48.77 -3.84 11.45
N TYR A 771 -48.09 -4.98 11.74
CA TYR A 771 -48.12 -6.17 10.91
C TYR A 771 -49.60 -6.67 10.75
N ASN A 772 -50.32 -6.82 11.86
CA ASN A 772 -51.72 -7.29 11.85
C ASN A 772 -52.61 -6.34 11.03
N LEU A 773 -52.40 -5.03 11.12
CA LEU A 773 -53.14 -4.06 10.31
C LEU A 773 -52.80 -4.22 8.82
N MET A 774 -51.52 -4.34 8.46
CA MET A 774 -51.09 -4.51 7.07
C MET A 774 -51.59 -5.82 6.47
N PHE A 775 -51.56 -6.90 7.28
CA PHE A 775 -52.14 -8.20 6.90
C PHE A 775 -53.65 -8.09 6.57
N ARG A 776 -54.45 -7.43 7.44
CA ARG A 776 -55.86 -7.21 7.21
C ARG A 776 -56.15 -6.35 5.99
N LEU A 777 -55.28 -5.41 5.67
CA LEU A 777 -55.41 -4.56 4.49
C LEU A 777 -54.90 -5.23 3.19
N GLY A 778 -54.31 -6.41 3.26
CA GLY A 778 -53.71 -7.09 2.11
C GLY A 778 -52.45 -6.40 1.57
N TRP A 779 -51.73 -5.66 2.44
CA TRP A 779 -50.59 -4.85 2.03
C TRP A 779 -49.24 -5.53 2.35
N LEU A 780 -49.22 -6.82 2.68
CA LEU A 780 -47.96 -7.57 2.81
C LEU A 780 -47.30 -7.74 1.44
N ASN A 781 -46.02 -7.95 1.44
CA ASN A 781 -45.18 -8.08 0.25
C ASN A 781 -45.27 -6.87 -0.70
N ASN A 782 -45.35 -5.66 -0.12
CA ASN A 782 -45.39 -4.39 -0.85
C ASN A 782 -44.54 -3.33 -0.13
N PHE A 783 -44.04 -2.36 -0.90
CA PHE A 783 -43.26 -1.23 -0.33
C PHE A 783 -44.13 -0.13 0.30
N LEU A 784 -45.39 -0.03 -0.10
CA LEU A 784 -46.30 1.03 0.36
C LEU A 784 -46.42 1.12 1.89
N PRO A 785 -46.54 -0.02 2.64
CA PRO A 785 -46.55 0.02 4.11
C PRO A 785 -45.34 0.64 4.75
N LEU A 786 -44.21 0.57 4.08
CA LEU A 786 -42.94 1.10 4.59
C LEU A 786 -42.71 2.57 4.17
N ILE A 787 -43.45 3.05 3.15
CA ILE A 787 -43.30 4.40 2.56
C ILE A 787 -44.39 5.34 3.06
N ILE A 788 -45.67 4.95 2.95
CA ILE A 788 -46.81 5.85 3.21
C ILE A 788 -46.86 6.30 4.68
N PRO A 789 -46.71 5.45 5.69
CA PRO A 789 -46.76 5.85 7.11
C PRO A 789 -45.67 6.85 7.50
N ALA A 790 -44.59 6.96 6.71
CA ALA A 790 -43.55 7.95 6.94
C ALA A 790 -44.05 9.41 6.88
N ILE A 791 -45.19 9.67 6.20
CA ILE A 791 -45.89 10.98 6.19
C ILE A 791 -46.19 11.48 7.61
N ALA A 792 -46.52 10.57 8.52
CA ALA A 792 -46.89 10.85 9.91
C ALA A 792 -45.79 10.48 10.91
N THR A 793 -44.54 10.91 10.68
CA THR A 793 -43.41 10.65 11.56
C THR A 793 -43.35 11.67 12.70
N PRO A 794 -43.72 11.32 13.95
CA PRO A 794 -43.81 12.29 15.07
C PRO A 794 -42.45 12.93 15.43
N SER A 795 -41.36 12.18 15.35
CA SER A 795 -39.99 12.67 15.62
C SER A 795 -39.57 13.77 14.66
N THR A 796 -39.92 13.63 13.37
CA THR A 796 -39.64 14.66 12.36
C THR A 796 -40.47 15.92 12.63
N VAL A 797 -41.76 15.77 12.94
CA VAL A 797 -42.63 16.90 13.28
C VAL A 797 -42.11 17.65 14.51
N PHE A 798 -41.75 16.91 15.55
CA PHE A 798 -41.18 17.49 16.78
C PHE A 798 -39.91 18.28 16.48
N PHE A 799 -38.94 17.67 15.80
CA PHE A 799 -37.66 18.32 15.49
C PHE A 799 -37.84 19.56 14.64
N MET A 800 -38.65 19.48 13.55
CA MET A 800 -38.89 20.59 12.67
C MET A 800 -39.61 21.76 13.37
N ARG A 801 -40.55 21.43 14.27
CA ARG A 801 -41.22 22.46 15.05
C ARG A 801 -40.29 23.17 16.02
N MET A 802 -39.42 22.42 16.70
CA MET A 802 -38.42 23.02 17.62
C MET A 802 -37.47 23.92 16.85
N TYR A 803 -37.08 23.53 15.63
CA TYR A 803 -36.19 24.34 14.80
C TYR A 803 -36.91 25.62 14.29
N LEU A 804 -38.17 25.52 13.81
CA LEU A 804 -38.95 26.68 13.38
C LEU A 804 -39.13 27.73 14.49
N ARG A 805 -39.25 27.30 15.76
CA ARG A 805 -39.33 28.21 16.92
C ARG A 805 -38.09 29.07 17.11
N THR A 806 -36.91 28.54 16.80
CA THR A 806 -35.65 29.28 16.93
C THR A 806 -35.49 30.40 15.89
N LEU A 807 -36.20 30.32 14.76
CA LEU A 807 -36.01 31.23 13.63
C LEU A 807 -37.01 32.42 13.63
N HIS A 808 -38.05 32.45 14.52
CA HIS A 808 -39.04 33.54 14.64
C HIS A 808 -39.62 34.00 13.28
N LEU A 809 -40.01 33.04 12.43
CA LEU A 809 -40.42 33.26 11.04
C LEU A 809 -41.85 33.84 10.89
N ASN A 810 -42.54 34.21 11.98
CA ASN A 810 -43.90 34.75 11.96
C ASN A 810 -43.99 36.02 11.12
N GLU A 811 -43.06 36.97 11.33
CA GLU A 811 -43.02 38.23 10.60
C GLU A 811 -42.84 38.06 9.09
N ILE A 812 -41.97 37.12 8.71
CA ILE A 812 -41.69 36.79 7.30
C ILE A 812 -42.91 36.12 6.65
N ALA A 813 -43.60 35.25 7.39
CA ALA A 813 -44.82 34.61 6.88
C ALA A 813 -45.97 35.62 6.73
N GLU A 814 -46.09 36.59 7.65
CA GLU A 814 -47.07 37.68 7.58
C GLU A 814 -46.82 38.63 6.41
N ALA A 815 -45.54 38.97 6.17
CA ALA A 815 -45.18 39.76 4.98
C ALA A 815 -45.56 39.01 3.69
N GLY A 816 -45.31 37.70 3.59
CA GLY A 816 -45.72 36.86 2.46
C GLY A 816 -47.25 36.82 2.26
N ARG A 817 -48.04 36.89 3.36
CA ARG A 817 -49.53 37.02 3.28
C ARG A 817 -49.96 38.37 2.75
N ILE A 818 -49.31 39.44 3.19
CA ILE A 818 -49.57 40.81 2.72
C ILE A 818 -49.28 40.91 1.21
N ASP A 819 -48.23 40.26 0.75
CA ASP A 819 -47.84 40.17 -0.67
C ASP A 819 -48.79 39.25 -1.50
N GLY A 820 -49.84 38.67 -0.89
CA GLY A 820 -50.85 37.87 -1.59
C GLY A 820 -50.43 36.40 -1.86
N CYS A 821 -49.37 35.91 -1.22
CA CYS A 821 -48.98 34.53 -1.38
C CYS A 821 -49.94 33.56 -0.68
N SER A 822 -50.27 32.46 -1.31
CA SER A 822 -51.01 31.37 -0.67
C SER A 822 -50.20 30.69 0.44
N GLU A 823 -50.83 30.11 1.45
CA GLU A 823 -50.17 29.43 2.56
C GLU A 823 -49.18 28.31 2.09
N LEU A 824 -49.56 27.53 1.07
CA LEU A 824 -48.68 26.57 0.43
C LEU A 824 -47.52 27.26 -0.31
N GLY A 825 -47.77 28.45 -0.87
CA GLY A 825 -46.76 29.28 -1.51
C GLY A 825 -45.75 29.79 -0.49
N ILE A 826 -46.24 30.30 0.65
CA ILE A 826 -45.39 30.75 1.78
C ILE A 826 -44.55 29.58 2.29
N PHE A 827 -45.17 28.42 2.54
CA PHE A 827 -44.43 27.23 3.00
C PHE A 827 -43.33 26.82 2.00
N ASN A 828 -43.64 26.61 0.73
CA ASN A 828 -42.70 26.06 -0.24
C ASN A 828 -41.63 27.07 -0.69
N ARG A 829 -41.98 28.36 -0.85
CA ARG A 829 -41.05 29.36 -1.43
C ARG A 829 -40.29 30.17 -0.38
N ILE A 830 -40.81 30.26 0.85
CA ILE A 830 -40.23 31.10 1.89
C ILE A 830 -39.72 30.23 3.04
N ILE A 831 -40.59 29.43 3.67
CA ILE A 831 -40.30 28.71 4.90
C ILE A 831 -39.36 27.50 4.63
N LEU A 832 -39.68 26.66 3.68
CA LEU A 832 -38.92 25.45 3.37
C LEU A 832 -37.46 25.75 2.97
N PRO A 833 -37.18 26.77 2.12
CA PRO A 833 -35.81 27.23 1.89
C PRO A 833 -35.10 27.79 3.12
N ALA A 834 -35.82 28.53 3.98
CA ALA A 834 -35.25 29.09 5.21
C ALA A 834 -34.83 28.01 6.23
N ILE A 835 -35.54 26.89 6.27
CA ILE A 835 -35.23 25.75 7.15
C ILE A 835 -34.40 24.66 6.45
N LYS A 836 -33.79 24.97 5.31
CA LYS A 836 -32.97 24.00 4.54
C LYS A 836 -31.93 23.19 5.37
N PRO A 837 -31.25 23.75 6.36
CA PRO A 837 -30.34 22.97 7.21
C PRO A 837 -31.04 21.89 8.05
N ALA A 838 -32.21 22.23 8.63
CA ALA A 838 -33.00 21.26 9.39
C ALA A 838 -33.56 20.17 8.46
N VAL A 839 -33.98 20.55 7.25
CA VAL A 839 -34.45 19.65 6.19
C VAL A 839 -33.30 18.69 5.83
N SER A 840 -32.09 19.19 5.57
CA SER A 840 -30.91 18.36 5.24
C SER A 840 -30.59 17.37 6.34
N LEU A 841 -30.57 17.83 7.59
CA LEU A 841 -30.31 16.99 8.76
C LEU A 841 -31.38 15.89 8.89
N GLN A 842 -32.64 16.25 8.74
CA GLN A 842 -33.74 15.32 8.88
C GLN A 842 -33.81 14.29 7.75
N ILE A 843 -33.44 14.66 6.52
CA ILE A 843 -33.30 13.73 5.40
C ILE A 843 -32.25 12.66 5.76
N ILE A 844 -31.10 13.06 6.26
CA ILE A 844 -30.04 12.11 6.65
C ILE A 844 -30.57 11.15 7.75
N PHE A 845 -31.16 11.69 8.82
CA PHE A 845 -31.65 10.86 9.92
C PHE A 845 -32.77 9.90 9.50
N THR A 846 -33.76 10.37 8.76
CA THR A 846 -34.88 9.52 8.33
C THR A 846 -34.43 8.50 7.29
N TYR A 847 -33.53 8.86 6.39
CA TYR A 847 -32.94 7.93 5.43
C TYR A 847 -32.19 6.79 6.14
N VAL A 848 -31.26 7.12 7.05
CA VAL A 848 -30.47 6.13 7.79
C VAL A 848 -31.36 5.25 8.66
N THR A 849 -32.39 5.83 9.31
CA THR A 849 -33.34 5.06 10.13
C THR A 849 -34.12 4.06 9.27
N SER A 850 -34.63 4.47 8.11
CA SER A 850 -35.33 3.59 7.18
C SER A 850 -34.40 2.54 6.57
N TRP A 851 -33.16 2.93 6.21
CA TRP A 851 -32.14 2.05 5.66
C TRP A 851 -31.79 0.89 6.61
N ASN A 852 -31.68 1.16 7.91
CA ASN A 852 -31.30 0.19 8.93
C ASN A 852 -32.48 -0.55 9.56
N ASN A 853 -33.72 -0.27 9.16
CA ASN A 853 -34.90 -0.89 9.75
C ASN A 853 -35.10 -2.32 9.26
N SER A 854 -34.41 -3.27 9.85
CA SER A 854 -34.56 -4.69 9.49
C SER A 854 -35.83 -5.31 10.05
N LEU A 855 -36.27 -4.91 11.27
CA LEU A 855 -37.37 -5.57 11.97
C LEU A 855 -38.70 -5.42 11.24
N THR A 856 -39.15 -4.18 11.00
CA THR A 856 -40.43 -3.91 10.31
C THR A 856 -40.38 -4.42 8.87
N GLN A 857 -39.26 -4.26 8.20
CA GLN A 857 -39.08 -4.73 6.83
C GLN A 857 -39.16 -6.27 6.72
N THR A 858 -38.56 -7.02 7.66
CA THR A 858 -38.64 -8.49 7.68
C THR A 858 -40.06 -8.98 7.88
N MET A 859 -40.86 -8.29 8.69
CA MET A 859 -42.24 -8.66 8.94
C MET A 859 -43.13 -8.41 7.70
N ILE A 860 -42.93 -7.30 6.97
CA ILE A 860 -43.76 -6.91 5.83
C ILE A 860 -43.33 -7.59 4.52
N LEU A 861 -42.01 -7.71 4.27
CA LEU A 861 -41.42 -8.20 3.02
C LEU A 861 -40.97 -9.64 3.17
N GLN A 862 -41.84 -10.60 2.87
CA GLN A 862 -41.54 -12.03 3.00
C GLN A 862 -40.99 -12.64 1.71
N GLU A 863 -41.32 -12.07 0.54
CA GLU A 863 -40.81 -12.53 -0.75
C GLU A 863 -39.34 -12.23 -0.94
N ARG A 864 -38.57 -13.16 -1.50
CA ARG A 864 -37.12 -13.04 -1.72
C ARG A 864 -36.76 -11.80 -2.55
N ARG A 865 -37.50 -11.53 -3.65
CA ARG A 865 -37.25 -10.40 -4.58
C ARG A 865 -37.47 -9.02 -3.96
N LEU A 866 -38.23 -8.93 -2.87
CA LEU A 866 -38.55 -7.67 -2.20
C LEU A 866 -37.64 -7.37 -1.01
N LYS A 867 -36.73 -8.27 -0.66
CA LYS A 867 -35.83 -8.07 0.47
C LYS A 867 -35.00 -6.80 0.30
N THR A 868 -34.80 -6.15 1.41
CA THR A 868 -33.94 -4.95 1.52
C THR A 868 -32.54 -5.32 1.97
N ILE A 869 -31.60 -4.38 1.85
CA ILE A 869 -30.23 -4.59 2.28
C ILE A 869 -30.15 -4.96 3.78
N ALA A 870 -30.99 -4.35 4.63
CA ALA A 870 -31.02 -4.64 6.07
C ALA A 870 -31.46 -6.10 6.35
N ILE A 871 -32.41 -6.64 5.59
CA ILE A 871 -32.83 -8.05 5.67
C ILE A 871 -31.72 -8.97 5.14
N TYR A 872 -31.12 -8.59 3.99
CA TYR A 872 -30.07 -9.34 3.33
C TYR A 872 -28.86 -9.52 4.28
N LEU A 873 -28.39 -8.41 4.86
CA LEU A 873 -27.28 -8.42 5.81
C LEU A 873 -27.59 -9.24 7.07
N ARG A 874 -28.81 -9.14 7.59
CA ARG A 874 -29.23 -9.92 8.75
C ARG A 874 -29.21 -11.43 8.48
N ASN A 875 -29.68 -11.84 7.30
CA ASN A 875 -29.68 -13.25 6.91
C ASN A 875 -28.23 -13.78 6.76
N MET A 876 -27.35 -13.00 6.16
CA MET A 876 -25.94 -13.37 6.00
C MET A 876 -25.20 -13.42 7.35
N ALA A 877 -25.44 -12.47 8.25
CA ALA A 877 -24.83 -12.47 9.59
C ALA A 877 -25.26 -13.66 10.45
N GLY A 878 -26.40 -14.30 10.15
CA GLY A 878 -26.86 -15.52 10.80
C GLY A 878 -26.14 -16.79 10.36
N ASN A 879 -25.36 -16.75 9.28
CA ASN A 879 -24.61 -17.89 8.78
C ASN A 879 -23.34 -18.10 9.60
N LYS A 880 -23.10 -19.33 10.07
CA LYS A 880 -21.85 -19.71 10.74
C LYS A 880 -20.67 -19.51 9.76
N GLY A 881 -19.67 -18.75 10.17
CA GLY A 881 -18.50 -18.46 9.36
C GLY A 881 -18.54 -17.15 8.56
N ALA A 882 -19.62 -16.34 8.65
CA ALA A 882 -19.71 -15.06 7.96
C ALA A 882 -18.56 -14.08 8.35
N SER A 883 -18.06 -14.15 9.58
CA SER A 883 -16.93 -13.34 10.05
C SER A 883 -15.58 -13.78 9.49
N ALA A 884 -15.47 -15.01 9.02
CA ALA A 884 -14.27 -15.57 8.40
C ALA A 884 -14.28 -15.47 6.87
N ASN A 885 -15.37 -14.95 6.27
CA ASN A 885 -15.50 -14.83 4.83
C ASN A 885 -15.25 -13.39 4.37
N PRO A 886 -14.18 -13.12 3.60
CA PRO A 886 -13.85 -11.78 3.12
C PRO A 886 -14.93 -11.19 2.19
N GLU A 887 -15.67 -12.01 1.48
CA GLU A 887 -16.79 -11.59 0.62
C GLU A 887 -17.89 -10.88 1.43
N THR A 888 -18.10 -11.28 2.70
CA THR A 888 -19.01 -10.60 3.62
C THR A 888 -18.61 -9.14 3.86
N PHE A 889 -17.32 -8.88 4.00
CA PHE A 889 -16.82 -7.51 4.20
C PHE A 889 -16.92 -6.67 2.91
N VAL A 890 -16.72 -7.27 1.74
CA VAL A 890 -17.01 -6.62 0.45
C VAL A 890 -18.48 -6.23 0.37
N MET A 891 -19.37 -7.13 0.70
CA MET A 891 -20.82 -6.88 0.73
C MET A 891 -21.19 -5.73 1.67
N LEU A 892 -20.63 -5.71 2.88
CA LEU A 892 -20.84 -4.63 3.85
C LEU A 892 -20.37 -3.27 3.32
N LEU A 893 -19.24 -3.23 2.60
CA LEU A 893 -18.78 -2.01 1.93
C LEU A 893 -19.79 -1.53 0.90
N PHE A 894 -20.28 -2.39 0.01
CA PHE A 894 -21.30 -2.02 -0.97
C PHE A 894 -22.57 -1.51 -0.30
N ALA A 895 -22.97 -2.14 0.80
CA ALA A 895 -24.13 -1.71 1.58
C ALA A 895 -23.96 -0.33 2.24
N THR A 896 -22.76 0.14 2.53
CA THR A 896 -22.53 1.46 3.15
C THR A 896 -22.55 2.61 2.13
N ILE A 897 -22.24 2.34 0.85
CA ILE A 897 -22.10 3.37 -0.19
C ILE A 897 -23.34 4.27 -0.32
N PRO A 898 -24.59 3.78 -0.44
CA PRO A 898 -25.75 4.65 -0.61
C PRO A 898 -25.98 5.60 0.57
N SER A 899 -25.77 5.13 1.80
CA SER A 899 -25.89 5.98 3.00
C SER A 899 -24.82 7.07 3.03
N LEU A 900 -23.58 6.73 2.62
CA LEU A 900 -22.49 7.68 2.51
C LEU A 900 -22.78 8.75 1.44
N VAL A 901 -23.33 8.35 0.29
CA VAL A 901 -23.73 9.27 -0.79
C VAL A 901 -24.76 10.27 -0.28
N VAL A 902 -25.81 9.81 0.40
CA VAL A 902 -26.82 10.69 0.99
C VAL A 902 -26.20 11.66 2.01
N PHE A 903 -25.34 11.17 2.88
CA PHE A 903 -24.61 12.01 3.82
C PHE A 903 -23.78 13.10 3.11
N VAL A 904 -23.01 12.76 2.10
CA VAL A 904 -22.18 13.73 1.34
C VAL A 904 -23.02 14.78 0.64
N LEU A 905 -24.14 14.37 0.03
CA LEU A 905 -25.04 15.29 -0.66
C LEU A 905 -25.67 16.33 0.27
N PHE A 906 -26.09 15.94 1.48
CA PHE A 906 -26.83 16.80 2.40
C PHE A 906 -25.97 17.42 3.51
N SER A 907 -24.74 16.93 3.78
CA SER A 907 -23.85 17.46 4.83
C SER A 907 -23.49 18.93 4.66
N LYS A 908 -23.35 19.41 3.42
CA LYS A 908 -23.07 20.83 3.13
C LYS A 908 -24.17 21.78 3.64
N GLY A 909 -25.42 21.30 3.66
CA GLY A 909 -26.56 22.07 4.19
C GLY A 909 -26.47 22.28 5.70
N ILE A 910 -25.85 21.35 6.43
CA ILE A 910 -25.67 21.42 7.89
C ILE A 910 -24.56 22.39 8.25
N VAL A 911 -23.39 22.29 7.60
CA VAL A 911 -22.18 23.06 7.94
C VAL A 911 -22.36 24.57 7.71
N SER A 912 -23.13 24.96 6.70
CA SER A 912 -23.27 26.37 6.30
C SER A 912 -23.90 27.28 7.36
N GLN A 913 -24.65 26.73 8.32
CA GLN A 913 -25.30 27.55 9.37
C GLN A 913 -24.68 27.43 10.77
N ILE A 914 -23.94 26.36 11.04
CA ILE A 914 -23.14 26.27 12.28
C ILE A 914 -22.12 27.40 12.32
N VAL A 915 -21.57 27.76 11.15
CA VAL A 915 -20.62 28.88 11.02
C VAL A 915 -21.32 30.25 11.19
N LEU A 916 -22.56 30.41 10.71
CA LEU A 916 -23.32 31.68 10.85
C LEU A 916 -23.85 31.88 12.26
N GLY A 917 -24.16 30.82 13.02
CA GLY A 917 -24.56 30.90 14.42
C GLY A 917 -23.41 31.26 15.37
N ALA A 918 -22.21 30.75 15.07
CA ALA A 918 -20.99 31.01 15.86
C ALA A 918 -20.38 32.42 15.63
N VAL A 919 -20.84 33.16 14.61
CA VAL A 919 -20.37 34.54 14.31
C VAL A 919 -21.33 35.59 14.93
N LYS A 920 -22.48 35.18 15.48
CA LYS A 920 -23.46 36.08 16.15
C LYS A 920 -23.30 36.16 17.67
N GLU A 921 -22.37 35.42 18.25
CA GLU A 921 -21.85 35.58 19.63
C GLU A 921 -20.41 36.15 19.57
#